data_a2796d2e06e847cfb9344cacfea80778
#
_entry.id   a2796d2e06e847cfb9344cacfea80778
#
_cell.length_a   1.000
_cell.length_b   1.000
_cell.length_c   1.000
_cell.angle_alpha   90.00
_cell.angle_beta   90.00
_cell.angle_gamma   90.00
#
_symmetry.space_group_name_H-M   'P 1'
#
loop_
_entity.id
_entity.type
_entity.pdbx_description
1 polymer ?
#
loop_
_entity_poly.entity_id
_entity_poly.type
_entity_poly.pdbx_seq_one_letter_code
_entity_poly.pdbx_strand_id
1 'polypeptide(L)'
;MTQLKGFVTHIIYRNSGNGYTVFELNTGDEITCVGTFQSLEEGEILELEGDFTEHAVYGSQFKVSSFKFSSPEDAAGMERYLGSGAIKGVGASLAARIVKRFGADTFRIIEEEPERLAEIKGISERKAMDIASQMEEKHEMREAMVYLQKYGISNTLAVRIYETYGSRLYRVLEENPYQLADDIDGIGFRKADELAARIGIHTDSDFRIRSGILYTLLHASGEGHMYLPGSVLIRRAAALLDLPQEAIADQLPNLSMDKKMVIKKNGEDTICYAFSYYYAELACARMLVELNQTMLPEGELLPAQEEAILKRVDQIQQQEGLMLDELQRKAVLESVRNSNLILTGGPGTGKTTTINTIIRYFEGEGLDLYLAAPTGRAAKRMTEATGYEARTIHRMLELSGAMPESGKKASFERNEDNPLEADVIIVDEMSMVDIHLFQSLLKAVSPGTRLILVGDVNQLPSVGPGQVLADLIASEVFPVVCLQKIFRQAQESDIVVNAHRFNKGEQIALTNKSRDFFFLERNSVPVIYKHMVQLIGEMLPKYVKASPFDIQVLTPMRKGSLGVETLNGVLQSCLNPPSEGKKEVQLGDTLFREGDKVMQIKNNYQLEWEVVSRYGIPIDKGVGIFNGDMGIIREIDEYAQTVLVEYDEQRRVTYTYPQMEEVELAYAITIHKSQGSEYPAVIMPLLGGPRLLFNRNLLYTGVTRARGCVTILGSREVVQEMIANESESRRYTSLDVRIRELKGEA
;
A
#
# COMPACT_ATOMS: atom_id res chain seq x y z
N MET A 1 -30.80 25.90 -2.24
CA MET A 1 -30.46 25.05 -3.43
C MET A 1 -31.21 25.64 -4.62
N THR A 2 -30.50 26.00 -5.64
CA THR A 2 -31.03 26.57 -6.89
C THR A 2 -31.13 25.46 -7.92
N GLN A 3 -32.19 25.45 -8.71
CA GLN A 3 -32.34 24.49 -9.82
C GLN A 3 -32.01 25.19 -11.15
N LEU A 4 -31.19 24.52 -11.98
CA LEU A 4 -30.87 24.96 -13.32
C LEU A 4 -31.23 23.84 -14.30
N LYS A 5 -31.79 24.20 -15.46
CA LYS A 5 -32.03 23.29 -16.58
C LYS A 5 -31.41 23.88 -17.83
N GLY A 6 -30.55 23.13 -18.47
CA GLY A 6 -29.83 23.59 -19.66
C GLY A 6 -29.12 22.46 -20.37
N PHE A 7 -28.45 22.76 -21.47
CA PHE A 7 -27.63 21.81 -22.20
C PHE A 7 -26.13 22.13 -22.02
N VAL A 8 -25.32 21.09 -21.99
CA VAL A 8 -23.85 21.21 -21.90
C VAL A 8 -23.30 21.74 -23.21
N THR A 9 -22.70 22.93 -23.16
CA THR A 9 -22.12 23.57 -24.36
C THR A 9 -20.70 23.08 -24.60
N HIS A 10 -19.91 23.06 -23.54
CA HIS A 10 -18.51 22.68 -23.63
C HIS A 10 -18.00 22.08 -22.31
N ILE A 11 -17.15 21.06 -22.40
CA ILE A 11 -16.46 20.48 -21.23
C ILE A 11 -15.06 21.11 -21.16
N ILE A 12 -14.88 22.03 -20.21
CA ILE A 12 -13.62 22.76 -20.02
C ILE A 12 -12.54 21.84 -19.45
N TYR A 13 -12.92 21.01 -18.48
CA TYR A 13 -11.99 20.09 -17.82
C TYR A 13 -12.70 18.86 -17.32
N ARG A 14 -12.07 17.70 -17.46
CA ARG A 14 -12.53 16.44 -16.84
C ARG A 14 -11.36 15.66 -16.27
N ASN A 15 -11.49 15.24 -15.04
CA ASN A 15 -10.60 14.29 -14.41
C ASN A 15 -11.17 12.88 -14.57
N SER A 16 -10.56 12.06 -15.40
CA SER A 16 -10.99 10.68 -15.69
C SER A 16 -10.91 9.74 -14.49
N GLY A 17 -10.08 10.06 -13.48
CA GLY A 17 -9.91 9.20 -12.30
C GLY A 17 -11.02 9.34 -11.25
N ASN A 18 -11.56 10.55 -11.07
CA ASN A 18 -12.60 10.83 -10.07
C ASN A 18 -13.90 11.42 -10.66
N GLY A 19 -13.97 11.63 -11.96
CA GLY A 19 -15.13 12.18 -12.65
C GLY A 19 -15.39 13.68 -12.41
N TYR A 20 -14.49 14.39 -11.71
CA TYR A 20 -14.63 15.83 -11.52
C TYR A 20 -14.61 16.55 -12.86
N THR A 21 -15.67 17.30 -13.14
CA THR A 21 -15.88 17.94 -14.43
C THR A 21 -16.22 19.41 -14.23
N VAL A 22 -15.58 20.27 -14.99
CA VAL A 22 -15.91 21.69 -15.17
C VAL A 22 -16.45 21.86 -16.57
N PHE A 23 -17.65 22.39 -16.70
CA PHE A 23 -18.34 22.51 -17.97
C PHE A 23 -19.22 23.76 -18.02
N GLU A 24 -19.57 24.18 -19.21
CA GLU A 24 -20.49 25.27 -19.46
C GLU A 24 -21.90 24.73 -19.73
N LEU A 25 -22.86 25.22 -18.99
CA LEU A 25 -24.26 24.90 -19.15
C LEU A 25 -24.98 26.13 -19.74
N ASN A 26 -25.65 25.96 -20.86
CA ASN A 26 -26.49 26.98 -21.44
C ASN A 26 -27.91 26.84 -20.96
N THR A 27 -28.34 27.79 -20.14
CA THR A 27 -29.72 27.91 -19.60
C THR A 27 -30.53 29.06 -20.28
N GLY A 28 -29.95 29.67 -21.35
CA GLY A 28 -30.25 30.95 -21.90
C GLY A 28 -29.08 31.92 -21.75
N ASP A 29 -28.36 31.79 -20.64
CA ASP A 29 -27.03 32.34 -20.37
C ASP A 29 -26.06 31.20 -20.14
N GLU A 30 -24.78 31.41 -20.45
CA GLU A 30 -23.72 30.43 -20.21
C GLU A 30 -23.26 30.47 -18.74
N ILE A 31 -23.42 29.35 -18.04
CA ILE A 31 -23.07 29.20 -16.62
C ILE A 31 -21.99 28.15 -16.48
N THR A 32 -20.85 28.51 -15.89
CA THR A 32 -19.82 27.54 -15.54
C THR A 32 -20.28 26.68 -14.36
N CYS A 33 -20.41 25.39 -14.59
CA CYS A 33 -20.83 24.40 -13.60
C CYS A 33 -19.65 23.49 -13.21
N VAL A 34 -19.60 23.12 -11.93
CA VAL A 34 -18.58 22.23 -11.38
C VAL A 34 -19.24 21.11 -10.58
N GLY A 35 -18.81 19.87 -10.82
CA GLY A 35 -19.36 18.72 -10.12
C GLY A 35 -18.67 17.42 -10.52
N THR A 36 -19.15 16.30 -9.99
CA THR A 36 -18.59 14.97 -10.32
C THR A 36 -19.54 14.26 -11.29
N PHE A 37 -19.07 14.08 -12.54
CA PHE A 37 -19.78 13.43 -13.62
C PHE A 37 -18.85 12.43 -14.30
N GLN A 38 -19.27 11.17 -14.44
CA GLN A 38 -18.41 10.17 -15.10
C GLN A 38 -18.73 9.98 -16.58
N SER A 39 -19.96 10.28 -16.98
CA SER A 39 -20.42 10.05 -18.36
C SER A 39 -21.07 11.29 -18.98
N LEU A 40 -20.67 12.50 -18.57
CA LEU A 40 -21.19 13.73 -19.13
C LEU A 40 -20.60 13.97 -20.50
N GLU A 41 -21.46 14.30 -21.50
CA GLU A 41 -21.04 14.64 -22.85
C GLU A 41 -21.59 16.04 -23.26
N GLU A 42 -20.89 16.67 -24.20
CA GLU A 42 -21.40 17.91 -24.78
C GLU A 42 -22.73 17.68 -25.51
N GLY A 43 -23.66 18.61 -25.41
CA GLY A 43 -25.00 18.51 -25.98
C GLY A 43 -26.03 17.79 -25.10
N GLU A 44 -25.64 17.18 -23.98
CA GLU A 44 -26.60 16.58 -23.04
C GLU A 44 -27.39 17.65 -22.29
N ILE A 45 -28.66 17.35 -22.04
CA ILE A 45 -29.54 18.24 -21.26
C ILE A 45 -29.54 17.76 -19.81
N LEU A 46 -29.25 18.69 -18.92
CA LEU A 46 -29.19 18.45 -17.48
C LEU A 46 -30.20 19.31 -16.72
N GLU A 47 -30.79 18.70 -15.70
CA GLU A 47 -31.43 19.37 -14.59
C GLU A 47 -30.52 19.29 -13.39
N LEU A 48 -29.97 20.41 -12.95
CA LEU A 48 -28.97 20.49 -11.88
C LEU A 48 -29.58 21.11 -10.64
N GLU A 49 -29.24 20.61 -9.48
CA GLU A 49 -29.48 21.22 -8.19
C GLU A 49 -28.16 21.56 -7.51
N GLY A 50 -28.00 22.74 -6.99
CA GLY A 50 -26.79 23.21 -6.36
C GLY A 50 -26.83 24.63 -5.87
N ASP A 51 -25.68 25.18 -5.61
CA ASP A 51 -25.56 26.57 -5.15
C ASP A 51 -24.41 27.27 -5.90
N PHE A 52 -24.57 28.58 -6.13
CA PHE A 52 -23.53 29.41 -6.70
C PHE A 52 -22.42 29.62 -5.68
N THR A 53 -21.19 29.42 -6.11
CA THR A 53 -19.96 29.63 -5.32
C THR A 53 -19.04 30.56 -6.10
N GLU A 54 -18.35 31.46 -5.42
CA GLU A 54 -17.31 32.28 -6.05
C GLU A 54 -15.98 31.55 -5.94
N HIS A 55 -15.37 31.31 -7.10
CA HIS A 55 -14.01 30.80 -7.18
C HIS A 55 -13.04 31.98 -7.36
N ALA A 56 -11.96 32.02 -6.57
CA ALA A 56 -11.04 33.16 -6.52
C ALA A 56 -10.40 33.52 -7.87
N VAL A 57 -10.32 32.56 -8.81
CA VAL A 57 -9.67 32.74 -10.14
C VAL A 57 -10.68 32.72 -11.27
N TYR A 58 -11.71 31.85 -11.19
CA TYR A 58 -12.62 31.60 -12.30
C TYR A 58 -14.00 32.27 -12.10
N GLY A 59 -14.15 33.10 -11.07
CA GLY A 59 -15.39 33.84 -10.80
C GLY A 59 -16.52 32.96 -10.31
N SER A 60 -17.76 33.38 -10.60
CA SER A 60 -18.97 32.70 -10.15
C SER A 60 -19.14 31.35 -10.86
N GLN A 61 -19.25 30.28 -10.09
CA GLN A 61 -19.47 28.92 -10.58
C GLN A 61 -20.67 28.30 -9.87
N PHE A 62 -21.40 27.45 -10.58
CA PHE A 62 -22.49 26.68 -10.00
C PHE A 62 -21.97 25.32 -9.54
N LYS A 63 -21.91 25.10 -8.21
CA LYS A 63 -21.50 23.83 -7.61
C LYS A 63 -22.68 22.88 -7.57
N VAL A 64 -22.60 21.83 -8.38
CA VAL A 64 -23.65 20.82 -8.52
C VAL A 64 -23.63 19.86 -7.33
N SER A 65 -24.77 19.73 -6.66
CA SER A 65 -25.00 18.77 -5.57
C SER A 65 -25.74 17.52 -6.04
N SER A 66 -26.72 17.69 -6.95
CA SER A 66 -27.43 16.60 -7.62
C SER A 66 -27.75 16.96 -9.06
N PHE A 67 -27.92 15.97 -9.91
CA PHE A 67 -28.26 16.18 -11.31
C PHE A 67 -29.15 15.05 -11.86
N LYS A 68 -29.94 15.40 -12.91
CA LYS A 68 -30.67 14.43 -13.71
C LYS A 68 -30.40 14.71 -15.19
N PHE A 69 -30.25 13.65 -15.97
CA PHE A 69 -30.26 13.74 -17.42
C PHE A 69 -31.71 13.89 -17.91
N SER A 70 -31.92 14.79 -18.84
CA SER A 70 -33.22 14.99 -19.52
C SER A 70 -33.02 14.73 -21.00
N SER A 71 -33.95 14.01 -21.61
CA SER A 71 -33.92 13.79 -23.06
C SER A 71 -34.29 15.06 -23.80
N PRO A 72 -33.65 15.38 -24.95
CA PRO A 72 -34.07 16.48 -25.78
C PRO A 72 -35.47 16.27 -26.31
N GLU A 73 -36.37 17.27 -26.09
CA GLU A 73 -37.75 17.24 -26.55
C GLU A 73 -37.91 17.92 -27.92
N ASP A 74 -36.95 18.78 -28.30
CA ASP A 74 -36.99 19.52 -29.56
C ASP A 74 -35.95 19.04 -30.57
N ALA A 75 -36.22 19.27 -31.85
CA ALA A 75 -35.34 18.85 -32.94
C ALA A 75 -33.94 19.46 -32.86
N ALA A 76 -33.80 20.68 -32.38
CA ALA A 76 -32.50 21.34 -32.24
C ALA A 76 -31.67 20.70 -31.11
N GLY A 77 -32.31 20.28 -30.01
CA GLY A 77 -31.65 19.52 -28.94
C GLY A 77 -31.20 18.13 -29.39
N MET A 78 -32.06 17.44 -30.14
CA MET A 78 -31.72 16.12 -30.70
C MET A 78 -30.52 16.19 -31.67
N GLU A 79 -30.48 17.22 -32.52
CA GLU A 79 -29.36 17.44 -33.44
C GLU A 79 -28.06 17.70 -32.70
N ARG A 80 -28.08 18.56 -31.67
CA ARG A 80 -26.92 18.84 -30.83
C ARG A 80 -26.42 17.59 -30.12
N TYR A 81 -27.33 16.84 -29.48
CA TYR A 81 -26.97 15.61 -28.75
C TYR A 81 -26.32 14.57 -29.69
N LEU A 82 -26.92 14.27 -30.83
CA LEU A 82 -26.38 13.32 -31.78
C LEU A 82 -25.06 13.78 -32.41
N GLY A 83 -24.91 15.11 -32.58
CA GLY A 83 -23.74 15.71 -33.24
C GLY A 83 -22.57 16.04 -32.33
N SER A 84 -22.74 15.94 -31.01
CA SER A 84 -21.73 16.30 -30.00
C SER A 84 -20.56 15.35 -29.89
N GLY A 85 -20.67 14.14 -30.47
CA GLY A 85 -19.71 13.04 -30.26
C GLY A 85 -20.20 11.99 -29.26
N ALA A 86 -21.33 12.22 -28.63
CA ALA A 86 -21.96 11.27 -27.70
C ALA A 86 -22.19 9.89 -28.34
N ILE A 87 -22.45 9.87 -29.64
CA ILE A 87 -22.58 8.64 -30.42
C ILE A 87 -21.42 8.56 -31.42
N LYS A 88 -20.55 7.56 -31.24
CA LYS A 88 -19.36 7.38 -32.09
C LYS A 88 -19.78 7.20 -33.57
N GLY A 89 -19.19 7.98 -34.44
CA GLY A 89 -19.45 7.93 -35.86
C GLY A 89 -20.64 8.79 -36.33
N VAL A 90 -21.29 9.57 -35.46
CA VAL A 90 -22.29 10.56 -35.79
C VAL A 90 -21.71 11.94 -35.52
N GLY A 91 -21.24 12.63 -36.56
CA GLY A 91 -20.82 14.03 -36.45
C GLY A 91 -21.98 14.99 -36.72
N ALA A 92 -21.80 16.30 -36.46
CA ALA A 92 -22.82 17.34 -36.57
C ALA A 92 -23.56 17.32 -37.92
N SER A 93 -22.84 17.16 -39.07
CA SER A 93 -23.47 17.12 -40.39
C SER A 93 -24.35 15.88 -40.58
N LEU A 94 -24.05 14.76 -39.94
CA LEU A 94 -24.84 13.55 -40.03
C LEU A 94 -26.06 13.65 -39.09
N ALA A 95 -25.87 14.18 -37.89
CA ALA A 95 -26.93 14.47 -36.90
C ALA A 95 -28.00 15.38 -37.52
N ALA A 96 -27.58 16.49 -38.16
CA ALA A 96 -28.49 17.40 -38.88
C ALA A 96 -29.32 16.68 -39.94
N ARG A 97 -28.76 15.75 -40.67
CA ARG A 97 -29.50 14.97 -41.69
C ARG A 97 -30.47 13.99 -41.10
N ILE A 98 -30.10 13.34 -39.99
CA ILE A 98 -30.97 12.40 -39.26
C ILE A 98 -32.19 13.16 -38.73
N VAL A 99 -31.98 14.27 -38.00
CA VAL A 99 -33.06 15.04 -37.40
C VAL A 99 -33.92 15.74 -38.44
N LYS A 100 -33.33 16.22 -39.54
CA LYS A 100 -34.09 16.79 -40.66
C LYS A 100 -35.02 15.74 -41.34
N ARG A 101 -34.62 14.48 -41.37
CA ARG A 101 -35.42 13.39 -41.99
C ARG A 101 -36.54 12.93 -41.08
N PHE A 102 -36.27 12.78 -39.79
CA PHE A 102 -37.19 12.11 -38.84
C PHE A 102 -37.85 13.06 -37.81
N GLY A 103 -37.34 14.30 -37.70
CA GLY A 103 -37.94 15.33 -36.82
C GLY A 103 -38.00 14.86 -35.35
N ALA A 104 -39.16 15.05 -34.74
CA ALA A 104 -39.41 14.66 -33.33
C ALA A 104 -39.34 13.13 -33.09
N ASP A 105 -39.53 12.33 -34.14
CA ASP A 105 -39.46 10.86 -34.04
C ASP A 105 -38.02 10.31 -34.07
N THR A 106 -37.00 11.14 -34.12
CA THR A 106 -35.60 10.74 -34.32
C THR A 106 -35.16 9.67 -33.32
N PHE A 107 -35.36 9.89 -32.03
CA PHE A 107 -34.95 8.92 -31.02
C PHE A 107 -35.77 7.63 -31.07
N ARG A 108 -37.09 7.75 -31.24
CA ARG A 108 -37.95 6.58 -31.41
C ARG A 108 -37.50 5.71 -32.58
N ILE A 109 -37.15 6.31 -33.71
CA ILE A 109 -36.69 5.57 -34.90
C ILE A 109 -35.31 4.94 -34.65
N ILE A 110 -34.40 5.61 -33.91
CA ILE A 110 -33.12 5.02 -33.57
C ILE A 110 -33.31 3.78 -32.68
N GLU A 111 -34.25 3.83 -31.73
CA GLU A 111 -34.51 2.78 -30.75
C GLU A 111 -35.37 1.63 -31.34
N GLU A 112 -36.47 1.95 -32.04
CA GLU A 112 -37.47 0.97 -32.47
C GLU A 112 -37.32 0.50 -33.92
N GLU A 113 -36.79 1.36 -34.81
CA GLU A 113 -36.74 1.14 -36.27
C GLU A 113 -35.35 1.54 -36.84
N PRO A 114 -34.22 1.06 -36.26
CA PRO A 114 -32.86 1.54 -36.62
C PRO A 114 -32.51 1.34 -38.09
N GLU A 115 -33.07 0.33 -38.77
CA GLU A 115 -32.85 0.09 -40.20
C GLU A 115 -33.27 1.28 -41.08
N ARG A 116 -34.21 2.10 -40.61
CA ARG A 116 -34.63 3.30 -41.33
C ARG A 116 -33.59 4.40 -41.38
N LEU A 117 -32.60 4.37 -40.49
CA LEU A 117 -31.45 5.28 -40.57
C LEU A 117 -30.66 5.08 -41.89
N ALA A 118 -30.70 3.89 -42.46
CA ALA A 118 -30.05 3.59 -43.73
C ALA A 118 -30.71 4.30 -44.96
N GLU A 119 -31.93 4.88 -44.78
CA GLU A 119 -32.53 5.78 -45.77
C GLU A 119 -31.68 7.04 -45.98
N ILE A 120 -30.77 7.36 -45.05
CA ILE A 120 -29.97 8.57 -45.05
C ILE A 120 -28.63 8.26 -45.76
N LYS A 121 -28.31 9.05 -46.80
CA LYS A 121 -27.04 8.91 -47.54
C LYS A 121 -25.84 8.99 -46.55
N GLY A 122 -25.06 7.91 -46.49
CA GLY A 122 -23.85 7.80 -45.66
C GLY A 122 -24.05 7.01 -44.36
N ILE A 123 -25.22 6.40 -44.17
CA ILE A 123 -25.49 5.41 -43.11
C ILE A 123 -25.74 4.08 -43.82
N SER A 124 -24.90 3.08 -43.53
CA SER A 124 -25.15 1.68 -43.86
C SER A 124 -26.01 1.02 -42.80
N GLU A 125 -26.68 -0.10 -43.14
CA GLU A 125 -27.44 -0.88 -42.12
C GLU A 125 -26.59 -1.23 -40.89
N ARG A 126 -25.32 -1.63 -41.11
CA ARG A 126 -24.40 -1.90 -40.01
C ARG A 126 -24.19 -0.68 -39.10
N LYS A 127 -23.96 0.49 -39.70
CA LYS A 127 -23.79 1.75 -38.99
C LYS A 127 -25.09 2.18 -38.27
N ALA A 128 -26.23 1.91 -38.83
CA ALA A 128 -27.53 2.16 -38.22
C ALA A 128 -27.69 1.32 -36.93
N MET A 129 -27.34 0.03 -37.00
CA MET A 129 -27.37 -0.85 -35.83
C MET A 129 -26.30 -0.46 -34.77
N ASP A 130 -25.11 -0.03 -35.18
CA ASP A 130 -24.11 0.48 -34.27
C ASP A 130 -24.59 1.74 -33.50
N ILE A 131 -25.30 2.65 -34.18
CA ILE A 131 -25.89 3.85 -33.56
C ILE A 131 -26.97 3.45 -32.57
N ALA A 132 -27.86 2.54 -32.92
CA ALA A 132 -28.93 2.05 -32.05
C ALA A 132 -28.36 1.36 -30.81
N SER A 133 -27.40 0.47 -30.97
CA SER A 133 -26.76 -0.23 -29.86
C SER A 133 -26.08 0.73 -28.85
N GLN A 134 -25.41 1.78 -29.35
CA GLN A 134 -24.82 2.79 -28.47
C GLN A 134 -25.87 3.61 -27.71
N MET A 135 -27.01 3.90 -28.34
CA MET A 135 -28.13 4.60 -27.68
C MET A 135 -28.76 3.73 -26.59
N GLU A 136 -29.00 2.46 -26.88
CA GLU A 136 -29.54 1.47 -25.96
C GLU A 136 -28.64 1.28 -24.74
N GLU A 137 -27.33 1.07 -24.97
CA GLU A 137 -26.35 0.94 -23.87
C GLU A 137 -26.33 2.17 -22.95
N LYS A 138 -26.38 3.37 -23.50
CA LYS A 138 -26.47 4.61 -22.72
C LYS A 138 -27.77 4.74 -21.94
N HIS A 139 -28.88 4.31 -22.53
CA HIS A 139 -30.18 4.32 -21.86
C HIS A 139 -30.20 3.33 -20.69
N GLU A 140 -29.77 2.09 -20.90
CA GLU A 140 -29.67 1.07 -19.86
C GLU A 140 -28.75 1.50 -18.71
N MET A 141 -27.59 2.10 -19.03
CA MET A 141 -26.68 2.60 -18.00
C MET A 141 -27.33 3.70 -17.14
N ARG A 142 -28.09 4.62 -17.75
CA ARG A 142 -28.82 5.67 -17.02
C ARG A 142 -29.91 5.08 -16.12
N GLU A 143 -30.69 4.13 -16.61
CA GLU A 143 -31.69 3.43 -15.81
C GLU A 143 -31.05 2.70 -14.62
N ALA A 144 -29.94 2.03 -14.85
CA ALA A 144 -29.17 1.37 -13.82
C ALA A 144 -28.66 2.36 -12.75
N MET A 145 -28.14 3.51 -13.15
CA MET A 145 -27.71 4.56 -12.22
C MET A 145 -28.87 5.07 -11.36
N VAL A 146 -30.02 5.36 -11.97
CA VAL A 146 -31.23 5.82 -11.25
C VAL A 146 -31.72 4.73 -10.28
N TYR A 147 -31.69 3.47 -10.71
CA TYR A 147 -32.06 2.34 -9.86
C TYR A 147 -31.14 2.21 -8.65
N LEU A 148 -29.81 2.28 -8.86
CA LEU A 148 -28.81 2.15 -7.81
C LEU A 148 -28.80 3.34 -6.84
N GLN A 149 -29.11 4.55 -7.32
CA GLN A 149 -29.28 5.72 -6.47
C GLN A 149 -30.40 5.57 -5.44
N LYS A 150 -31.50 4.86 -5.74
CA LYS A 150 -32.56 4.57 -4.76
C LYS A 150 -32.04 3.87 -3.52
N TYR A 151 -30.94 3.12 -3.67
CA TYR A 151 -30.29 2.40 -2.59
C TYR A 151 -29.09 3.16 -1.99
N GLY A 152 -28.88 4.42 -2.42
CA GLY A 152 -27.82 5.29 -1.89
C GLY A 152 -26.42 4.98 -2.42
N ILE A 153 -26.34 4.34 -3.59
CA ILE A 153 -25.07 4.08 -4.29
C ILE A 153 -24.67 5.35 -5.04
N SER A 154 -23.42 5.77 -4.88
CA SER A 154 -22.88 6.94 -5.60
C SER A 154 -22.78 6.66 -7.10
N ASN A 155 -22.86 7.71 -7.92
CA ASN A 155 -22.78 7.60 -9.37
C ASN A 155 -21.51 6.88 -9.84
N THR A 156 -20.35 7.20 -9.24
CA THR A 156 -19.07 6.55 -9.53
C THR A 156 -19.10 5.04 -9.35
N LEU A 157 -19.76 4.59 -8.29
CA LEU A 157 -19.90 3.19 -7.98
C LEU A 157 -20.96 2.51 -8.87
N ALA A 158 -22.03 3.23 -9.18
CA ALA A 158 -23.10 2.75 -10.05
C ALA A 158 -22.58 2.42 -11.48
N VAL A 159 -21.72 3.29 -12.03
CA VAL A 159 -21.08 3.05 -13.33
C VAL A 159 -20.24 1.78 -13.29
N ARG A 160 -19.37 1.59 -12.27
CA ARG A 160 -18.56 0.38 -12.14
C ARG A 160 -19.39 -0.89 -12.02
N ILE A 161 -20.52 -0.83 -11.30
CA ILE A 161 -21.45 -1.95 -11.17
C ILE A 161 -22.03 -2.28 -12.54
N TYR A 162 -22.47 -1.27 -13.30
CA TYR A 162 -23.01 -1.47 -14.63
C TYR A 162 -21.95 -1.98 -15.62
N GLU A 163 -20.74 -1.44 -15.62
CA GLU A 163 -19.62 -1.93 -16.46
C GLU A 163 -19.29 -3.42 -16.18
N THR A 164 -19.41 -3.85 -14.92
CA THR A 164 -19.10 -5.24 -14.52
C THR A 164 -20.23 -6.20 -14.90
N TYR A 165 -21.49 -5.82 -14.73
CA TYR A 165 -22.62 -6.74 -14.85
C TYR A 165 -23.56 -6.45 -16.03
N GLY A 166 -23.53 -5.25 -16.59
CA GLY A 166 -24.51 -4.81 -17.60
C GLY A 166 -25.93 -4.95 -17.08
N SER A 167 -26.84 -5.40 -17.93
CA SER A 167 -28.25 -5.66 -17.57
C SER A 167 -28.44 -6.76 -16.50
N ARG A 168 -27.42 -7.60 -16.26
CA ARG A 168 -27.47 -8.63 -15.19
C ARG A 168 -27.44 -8.03 -13.77
N LEU A 169 -27.12 -6.74 -13.62
CA LEU A 169 -26.99 -6.09 -12.32
C LEU A 169 -28.26 -6.23 -11.47
N TYR A 170 -29.45 -6.11 -12.07
CA TYR A 170 -30.72 -6.20 -11.36
C TYR A 170 -30.88 -7.57 -10.70
N ARG A 171 -30.58 -8.61 -11.45
CA ARG A 171 -30.63 -9.98 -10.97
C ARG A 171 -29.60 -10.25 -9.87
N VAL A 172 -28.38 -9.74 -10.03
CA VAL A 172 -27.33 -9.86 -9.00
C VAL A 172 -27.75 -9.18 -7.70
N LEU A 173 -28.35 -7.99 -7.79
CA LEU A 173 -28.83 -7.27 -6.61
C LEU A 173 -29.98 -7.96 -5.91
N GLU A 174 -30.91 -8.55 -6.67
CA GLU A 174 -32.07 -9.26 -6.11
C GLU A 174 -31.70 -10.63 -5.54
N GLU A 175 -30.82 -11.39 -6.20
CA GLU A 175 -30.45 -12.74 -5.79
C GLU A 175 -29.31 -12.75 -4.75
N ASN A 176 -28.24 -11.98 -5.00
CA ASN A 176 -27.04 -11.98 -4.15
C ASN A 176 -26.23 -10.69 -4.25
N PRO A 177 -26.61 -9.59 -3.57
CA PRO A 177 -25.86 -8.34 -3.60
C PRO A 177 -24.46 -8.44 -3.00
N TYR A 178 -24.14 -9.48 -2.25
CA TYR A 178 -22.80 -9.71 -1.69
C TYR A 178 -21.77 -10.05 -2.76
N GLN A 179 -22.22 -10.49 -3.93
CA GLN A 179 -21.35 -10.71 -5.10
C GLN A 179 -20.63 -9.41 -5.52
N LEU A 180 -21.24 -8.24 -5.27
CA LEU A 180 -20.58 -6.95 -5.51
C LEU A 180 -19.27 -6.80 -4.72
N ALA A 181 -19.19 -7.39 -3.51
CA ALA A 181 -17.98 -7.33 -2.68
C ALA A 181 -16.88 -8.27 -3.19
N ASP A 182 -17.24 -9.32 -3.91
CA ASP A 182 -16.30 -10.25 -4.53
C ASP A 182 -15.74 -9.71 -5.86
N ASP A 183 -16.57 -9.03 -6.67
CA ASP A 183 -16.29 -8.71 -8.07
C ASP A 183 -15.86 -7.24 -8.30
N ILE A 184 -16.14 -6.33 -7.34
CA ILE A 184 -15.90 -4.88 -7.55
C ILE A 184 -14.97 -4.30 -6.48
N ASP A 185 -13.79 -3.85 -6.89
CA ASP A 185 -12.85 -3.17 -6.00
C ASP A 185 -13.47 -1.88 -5.42
N GLY A 186 -13.41 -1.75 -4.09
CA GLY A 186 -13.98 -0.61 -3.34
C GLY A 186 -15.38 -0.84 -2.79
N ILE A 187 -16.03 -1.98 -3.09
CA ILE A 187 -17.20 -2.46 -2.37
C ILE A 187 -16.76 -3.56 -1.41
N GLY A 188 -16.66 -3.24 -0.12
CA GLY A 188 -16.44 -4.26 0.90
C GLY A 188 -17.75 -4.83 1.43
N PHE A 189 -17.68 -5.93 2.21
CA PHE A 189 -18.84 -6.59 2.84
C PHE A 189 -19.81 -5.60 3.49
N ARG A 190 -19.32 -4.61 4.25
CA ARG A 190 -20.20 -3.64 4.96
C ARG A 190 -21.10 -2.86 4.03
N LYS A 191 -20.55 -2.37 2.90
CA LYS A 191 -21.35 -1.64 1.89
C LYS A 191 -22.35 -2.57 1.20
N ALA A 192 -21.94 -3.80 0.90
CA ALA A 192 -22.84 -4.81 0.33
C ALA A 192 -23.94 -5.18 1.33
N ASP A 193 -23.65 -5.30 2.61
CA ASP A 193 -24.60 -5.62 3.67
C ASP A 193 -25.61 -4.46 3.89
N GLU A 194 -25.16 -3.22 3.88
CA GLU A 194 -26.04 -2.04 3.91
C GLU A 194 -26.98 -1.99 2.69
N LEU A 195 -26.46 -2.33 1.52
CA LEU A 195 -27.24 -2.40 0.29
C LEU A 195 -28.26 -3.54 0.34
N ALA A 196 -27.84 -4.72 0.77
CA ALA A 196 -28.70 -5.88 0.93
C ALA A 196 -29.87 -5.61 1.89
N ALA A 197 -29.59 -4.93 3.01
CA ALA A 197 -30.61 -4.50 3.98
C ALA A 197 -31.63 -3.54 3.35
N ARG A 198 -31.19 -2.59 2.51
CA ARG A 198 -32.08 -1.64 1.81
C ARG A 198 -32.91 -2.31 0.72
N ILE A 199 -32.40 -3.34 0.08
CA ILE A 199 -33.12 -4.14 -0.92
C ILE A 199 -34.15 -5.05 -0.24
N GLY A 200 -33.96 -5.36 1.06
CA GLY A 200 -34.85 -6.22 1.84
C GLY A 200 -34.43 -7.70 1.89
N ILE A 201 -33.14 -7.97 1.69
CA ILE A 201 -32.59 -9.33 1.87
C ILE A 201 -32.58 -9.70 3.36
N HIS A 202 -33.01 -10.92 3.66
CA HIS A 202 -33.04 -11.43 5.03
C HIS A 202 -31.67 -11.46 5.69
N THR A 203 -31.62 -11.08 6.97
CA THR A 203 -30.38 -11.02 7.76
C THR A 203 -29.74 -12.38 8.03
N ASP A 204 -30.46 -13.46 7.86
CA ASP A 204 -30.05 -14.86 8.01
C ASP A 204 -29.83 -15.58 6.67
N SER A 205 -29.78 -14.85 5.56
CA SER A 205 -29.57 -15.46 4.24
C SER A 205 -28.20 -16.14 4.15
N ASP A 206 -28.14 -17.30 3.51
CA ASP A 206 -26.90 -18.06 3.28
C ASP A 206 -25.81 -17.22 2.61
N PHE A 207 -26.19 -16.35 1.66
CA PHE A 207 -25.27 -15.46 0.96
C PHE A 207 -24.62 -14.47 1.92
N ARG A 208 -25.40 -13.87 2.83
CA ARG A 208 -24.89 -12.97 3.85
C ARG A 208 -23.90 -13.66 4.77
N ILE A 209 -24.27 -14.85 5.27
CA ILE A 209 -23.44 -15.62 6.17
C ILE A 209 -22.11 -15.99 5.49
N ARG A 210 -22.15 -16.53 4.28
CA ARG A 210 -20.96 -16.92 3.51
C ARG A 210 -20.04 -15.72 3.23
N SER A 211 -20.60 -14.60 2.78
CA SER A 211 -19.82 -13.38 2.53
C SER A 211 -19.24 -12.80 3.81
N GLY A 212 -19.97 -12.82 4.92
CA GLY A 212 -19.49 -12.39 6.23
C GLY A 212 -18.35 -13.26 6.78
N ILE A 213 -18.40 -14.58 6.57
CA ILE A 213 -17.30 -15.48 6.92
C ILE A 213 -16.04 -15.15 6.12
N LEU A 214 -16.15 -14.99 4.80
CA LEU A 214 -15.03 -14.65 3.94
C LEU A 214 -14.46 -13.27 4.30
N TYR A 215 -15.32 -12.30 4.53
CA TYR A 215 -14.89 -10.98 5.02
C TYR A 215 -14.11 -11.07 6.35
N THR A 216 -14.56 -11.92 7.28
CA THR A 216 -13.86 -12.13 8.56
C THR A 216 -12.47 -12.70 8.35
N LEU A 217 -12.29 -13.65 7.43
CA LEU A 217 -10.98 -14.19 7.06
C LEU A 217 -10.09 -13.14 6.39
N LEU A 218 -10.62 -12.37 5.44
CA LEU A 218 -9.88 -11.31 4.75
C LEU A 218 -9.54 -10.15 5.70
N HIS A 219 -10.40 -9.83 6.66
CA HIS A 219 -10.11 -8.84 7.68
C HIS A 219 -8.98 -9.30 8.60
N ALA A 220 -8.98 -10.59 8.97
CA ALA A 220 -7.92 -11.19 9.78
C ALA A 220 -6.55 -11.18 9.06
N SER A 221 -6.53 -11.21 7.74
CA SER A 221 -5.28 -11.05 6.99
C SER A 221 -4.68 -9.65 7.11
N GLY A 222 -5.49 -8.62 7.27
CA GLY A 222 -5.03 -7.27 7.65
C GLY A 222 -4.40 -7.20 9.05
N GLU A 223 -4.70 -8.18 9.91
CA GLU A 223 -4.05 -8.38 11.22
C GLU A 223 -2.77 -9.24 11.10
N GLY A 224 -2.42 -9.68 9.89
CA GLY A 224 -1.27 -10.52 9.58
C GLY A 224 -1.53 -12.03 9.58
N HIS A 225 -2.75 -12.48 9.84
CA HIS A 225 -3.10 -13.90 9.84
C HIS A 225 -3.22 -14.47 8.42
N MET A 226 -2.75 -15.68 8.20
CA MET A 226 -2.96 -16.44 6.97
C MET A 226 -4.23 -17.29 7.04
N TYR A 227 -4.57 -17.74 8.24
CA TYR A 227 -5.79 -18.50 8.54
C TYR A 227 -6.37 -18.09 9.90
N LEU A 228 -7.55 -18.56 10.20
CA LEU A 228 -8.09 -18.55 11.55
C LEU A 228 -8.41 -19.99 12.00
N PRO A 229 -8.19 -20.34 13.28
CA PRO A 229 -8.80 -21.52 13.88
C PRO A 229 -10.31 -21.46 13.72
N GLY A 230 -10.96 -22.60 13.45
CA GLY A 230 -12.40 -22.66 13.18
C GLY A 230 -13.25 -22.09 14.31
N SER A 231 -12.88 -22.39 15.55
CA SER A 231 -13.53 -21.84 16.75
C SER A 231 -13.41 -20.30 16.84
N VAL A 232 -12.28 -19.72 16.41
CA VAL A 232 -12.07 -18.27 16.38
C VAL A 232 -12.86 -17.63 15.25
N LEU A 233 -12.84 -18.25 14.05
CA LEU A 233 -13.58 -17.78 12.87
C LEU A 233 -15.08 -17.73 13.15
N ILE A 234 -15.65 -18.83 13.68
CA ILE A 234 -17.07 -18.92 14.00
C ILE A 234 -17.49 -17.84 14.98
N ARG A 235 -16.72 -17.66 16.06
CA ARG A 235 -17.00 -16.63 17.07
C ARG A 235 -16.92 -15.20 16.49
N ARG A 236 -15.89 -14.89 15.69
CA ARG A 236 -15.72 -13.56 15.07
C ARG A 236 -16.82 -13.28 14.04
N ALA A 237 -17.16 -14.25 13.21
CA ALA A 237 -18.22 -14.12 12.21
C ALA A 237 -19.60 -14.02 12.85
N ALA A 238 -19.89 -14.79 13.89
CA ALA A 238 -21.13 -14.70 14.67
C ALA A 238 -21.30 -13.30 15.30
N ALA A 239 -20.24 -12.74 15.87
CA ALA A 239 -20.24 -11.38 16.40
C ALA A 239 -20.40 -10.29 15.33
N LEU A 240 -19.81 -10.49 14.12
CA LEU A 240 -19.95 -9.56 13.02
C LEU A 240 -21.37 -9.52 12.46
N LEU A 241 -21.99 -10.69 12.31
CA LEU A 241 -23.28 -10.87 11.65
C LEU A 241 -24.47 -10.78 12.61
N ASP A 242 -24.19 -10.78 13.91
CA ASP A 242 -25.21 -10.88 14.98
C ASP A 242 -26.09 -12.13 14.82
N LEU A 243 -25.43 -13.29 14.64
CA LEU A 243 -26.09 -14.59 14.43
C LEU A 243 -25.53 -15.65 15.40
N PRO A 244 -26.31 -16.73 15.67
CA PRO A 244 -25.83 -17.89 16.43
C PRO A 244 -24.61 -18.55 15.77
N GLN A 245 -23.71 -19.11 16.60
CA GLN A 245 -22.49 -19.77 16.09
C GLN A 245 -22.81 -21.01 15.24
N GLU A 246 -23.89 -21.69 15.49
CA GLU A 246 -24.37 -22.85 14.75
C GLU A 246 -24.67 -22.50 13.28
N ALA A 247 -25.35 -21.37 13.05
CA ALA A 247 -25.64 -20.89 11.69
C ALA A 247 -24.37 -20.57 10.88
N ILE A 248 -23.32 -20.10 11.55
CA ILE A 248 -22.02 -19.88 10.92
C ILE A 248 -21.33 -21.20 10.59
N ALA A 249 -21.31 -22.13 11.57
CA ALA A 249 -20.66 -23.42 11.43
C ALA A 249 -21.25 -24.25 10.27
N ASP A 250 -22.57 -24.20 10.07
CA ASP A 250 -23.28 -24.92 9.00
C ASP A 250 -22.89 -24.45 7.60
N GLN A 251 -22.39 -23.22 7.44
CA GLN A 251 -21.97 -22.67 6.12
C GLN A 251 -20.49 -22.92 5.79
N LEU A 252 -19.65 -23.35 6.73
CA LEU A 252 -18.23 -23.62 6.46
C LEU A 252 -18.02 -24.74 5.41
N PRO A 253 -18.72 -25.89 5.47
CA PRO A 253 -18.59 -26.92 4.43
C PRO A 253 -18.97 -26.41 3.05
N ASN A 254 -20.03 -25.60 2.94
CA ASN A 254 -20.50 -25.03 1.67
C ASN A 254 -19.43 -24.13 1.04
N LEU A 255 -18.82 -23.25 1.81
CA LEU A 255 -17.71 -22.39 1.34
C LEU A 255 -16.49 -23.21 0.88
N SER A 256 -16.23 -24.35 1.52
CA SER A 256 -15.16 -25.26 1.10
C SER A 256 -15.51 -25.97 -0.22
N MET A 257 -16.76 -26.38 -0.41
CA MET A 257 -17.24 -26.96 -1.68
C MET A 257 -17.18 -25.95 -2.82
N ASP A 258 -17.53 -24.70 -2.55
CA ASP A 258 -17.46 -23.58 -3.52
C ASP A 258 -16.03 -23.14 -3.84
N LYS A 259 -15.01 -23.78 -3.27
CA LYS A 259 -13.57 -23.44 -3.42
C LYS A 259 -13.24 -21.99 -3.04
N LYS A 260 -14.02 -21.38 -2.15
CA LYS A 260 -13.76 -20.05 -1.60
C LYS A 260 -12.92 -20.12 -0.31
N MET A 261 -12.95 -21.28 0.35
CA MET A 261 -12.24 -21.54 1.60
C MET A 261 -11.60 -22.94 1.58
N VAL A 262 -10.49 -23.09 2.29
CA VAL A 262 -9.86 -24.38 2.54
C VAL A 262 -9.92 -24.68 4.03
N ILE A 263 -10.45 -25.85 4.40
CA ILE A 263 -10.54 -26.32 5.78
C ILE A 263 -9.62 -27.53 5.94
N LYS A 264 -8.73 -27.47 6.95
CA LYS A 264 -7.87 -28.58 7.37
C LYS A 264 -8.12 -28.92 8.83
N LYS A 265 -7.97 -30.19 9.21
CA LYS A 265 -7.96 -30.59 10.61
C LYS A 265 -6.64 -30.26 11.28
N ASN A 266 -6.69 -29.79 12.51
CA ASN A 266 -5.51 -29.50 13.35
C ASN A 266 -5.85 -29.90 14.80
N GLY A 267 -5.57 -31.17 15.14
CA GLY A 267 -5.97 -31.73 16.42
C GLY A 267 -7.50 -31.75 16.60
N GLU A 268 -7.99 -31.14 17.66
CA GLU A 268 -9.42 -31.03 17.97
C GLU A 268 -10.10 -29.83 17.25
N ASP A 269 -9.35 -28.88 16.71
CA ASP A 269 -9.87 -27.72 15.99
C ASP A 269 -9.59 -27.87 14.46
N THR A 270 -10.09 -26.93 13.71
CA THR A 270 -9.89 -26.82 12.27
C THR A 270 -9.11 -25.55 11.93
N ILE A 271 -8.40 -25.57 10.81
CA ILE A 271 -7.72 -24.41 10.24
C ILE A 271 -8.51 -23.95 9.02
N CYS A 272 -8.99 -22.72 9.05
CA CYS A 272 -9.81 -22.14 7.98
C CYS A 272 -9.04 -21.05 7.25
N TYR A 273 -8.75 -21.27 5.96
CA TYR A 273 -8.09 -20.32 5.07
C TYR A 273 -9.06 -19.73 4.05
N ALA A 274 -8.91 -18.49 3.69
CA ALA A 274 -9.36 -18.06 2.37
C ALA A 274 -8.51 -18.79 1.30
N PHE A 275 -9.15 -19.16 0.18
CA PHE A 275 -8.55 -20.00 -0.86
C PHE A 275 -7.19 -19.44 -1.35
N SER A 276 -7.13 -18.14 -1.64
CA SER A 276 -5.92 -17.47 -2.13
C SER A 276 -4.73 -17.60 -1.18
N TYR A 277 -4.96 -17.45 0.12
CA TYR A 277 -3.89 -17.51 1.12
C TYR A 277 -3.34 -18.91 1.34
N TYR A 278 -4.23 -19.93 1.27
CA TYR A 278 -3.81 -21.31 1.32
C TYR A 278 -2.82 -21.65 0.20
N TYR A 279 -3.19 -21.27 -1.03
CA TYR A 279 -2.35 -21.55 -2.19
C TYR A 279 -1.11 -20.65 -2.28
N ALA A 280 -1.14 -19.46 -1.71
CA ALA A 280 0.05 -18.62 -1.61
C ALA A 280 1.15 -19.27 -0.73
N GLU A 281 0.80 -19.75 0.47
CA GLU A 281 1.76 -20.49 1.30
C GLU A 281 2.24 -21.78 0.64
N LEU A 282 1.33 -22.56 0.06
CA LEU A 282 1.68 -23.81 -0.60
C LEU A 282 2.62 -23.59 -1.80
N ALA A 283 2.37 -22.55 -2.59
CA ALA A 283 3.23 -22.20 -3.73
C ALA A 283 4.61 -21.76 -3.24
N CYS A 284 4.70 -20.90 -2.23
CA CYS A 284 5.99 -20.49 -1.65
C CYS A 284 6.77 -21.70 -1.13
N ALA A 285 6.13 -22.60 -0.38
CA ALA A 285 6.76 -23.79 0.13
C ALA A 285 7.31 -24.69 -0.99
N ARG A 286 6.54 -24.91 -2.05
CA ARG A 286 6.96 -25.70 -3.22
C ARG A 286 8.15 -25.08 -3.93
N MET A 287 8.06 -23.80 -4.31
CA MET A 287 9.13 -23.11 -5.01
C MET A 287 10.45 -23.11 -4.21
N LEU A 288 10.37 -22.94 -2.89
CA LEU A 288 11.56 -22.99 -2.03
C LEU A 288 12.19 -24.38 -1.97
N VAL A 289 11.39 -25.42 -1.85
CA VAL A 289 11.89 -26.81 -1.83
C VAL A 289 12.47 -27.19 -3.19
N GLU A 290 11.82 -26.80 -4.29
CA GLU A 290 12.30 -27.01 -5.66
C GLU A 290 13.63 -26.27 -5.90
N LEU A 291 13.74 -25.02 -5.48
CA LEU A 291 14.97 -24.23 -5.58
C LEU A 291 16.13 -24.90 -4.81
N ASN A 292 15.84 -25.48 -3.66
CA ASN A 292 16.84 -26.18 -2.84
C ASN A 292 17.33 -27.51 -3.48
N GLN A 293 16.52 -28.16 -4.31
CA GLN A 293 16.86 -29.42 -4.98
C GLN A 293 17.71 -29.22 -6.24
N THR A 294 17.76 -28.02 -6.79
CA THR A 294 18.45 -27.75 -8.07
C THR A 294 19.95 -27.58 -7.94
N MET A 295 20.46 -27.37 -6.73
CA MET A 295 21.89 -27.34 -6.46
C MET A 295 22.33 -28.70 -5.92
N LEU A 296 23.40 -29.25 -6.48
CA LEU A 296 24.11 -30.47 -6.11
C LEU A 296 23.36 -31.47 -5.23
N PRO A 297 23.30 -32.77 -5.58
CA PRO A 297 22.70 -33.77 -4.72
C PRO A 297 23.43 -33.69 -3.38
N GLU A 298 22.68 -33.40 -2.29
CA GLU A 298 23.07 -33.31 -0.88
C GLU A 298 24.58 -33.21 -0.68
N GLY A 299 25.13 -31.97 -0.92
CA GLY A 299 26.54 -31.80 -1.15
C GLY A 299 27.30 -31.67 0.14
N GLU A 300 27.89 -32.69 0.54
CA GLU A 300 29.15 -32.55 1.25
C GLU A 300 30.16 -31.90 0.30
N LEU A 301 30.43 -30.61 0.50
CA LEU A 301 31.63 -30.00 -0.08
C LEU A 301 32.80 -30.90 0.33
N LEU A 302 33.62 -31.31 -0.63
CA LEU A 302 34.86 -32.03 -0.29
C LEU A 302 35.67 -31.12 0.64
N PRO A 303 36.34 -31.65 1.67
CA PRO A 303 37.13 -30.85 2.61
C PRO A 303 38.09 -29.86 1.93
N ALA A 304 38.62 -30.24 0.77
CA ALA A 304 39.48 -29.38 -0.04
C ALA A 304 38.76 -28.17 -0.65
N GLN A 305 37.47 -28.32 -1.01
CA GLN A 305 36.64 -27.20 -1.52
C GLN A 305 36.31 -26.24 -0.40
N GLU A 306 35.93 -26.74 0.77
CA GLU A 306 35.67 -25.94 1.97
C GLU A 306 36.92 -25.14 2.37
N GLU A 307 38.09 -25.77 2.37
CA GLU A 307 39.35 -25.09 2.64
C GLU A 307 39.68 -24.00 1.61
N ALA A 308 39.36 -24.23 0.33
CA ALA A 308 39.54 -23.23 -0.73
C ALA A 308 38.63 -22.01 -0.53
N ILE A 309 37.35 -22.23 -0.17
CA ILE A 309 36.40 -21.17 0.14
C ILE A 309 36.93 -20.34 1.33
N LEU A 310 37.33 -21.02 2.42
CA LEU A 310 37.81 -20.33 3.62
C LEU A 310 39.12 -19.55 3.35
N LYS A 311 40.03 -20.08 2.53
CA LYS A 311 41.22 -19.33 2.06
C LYS A 311 40.82 -18.05 1.29
N ARG A 312 39.78 -18.13 0.44
CA ARG A 312 39.30 -16.97 -0.28
C ARG A 312 38.70 -15.94 0.67
N VAL A 313 37.93 -16.38 1.66
CA VAL A 313 37.40 -15.51 2.74
C VAL A 313 38.56 -14.83 3.50
N ASP A 314 39.64 -15.54 3.82
CA ASP A 314 40.81 -14.97 4.48
C ASP A 314 41.50 -13.91 3.62
N GLN A 315 41.58 -14.12 2.31
CA GLN A 315 42.08 -13.08 1.38
C GLN A 315 41.23 -11.83 1.38
N ILE A 316 39.87 -11.98 1.33
CA ILE A 316 38.93 -10.85 1.40
C ILE A 316 39.11 -10.11 2.73
N GLN A 317 39.21 -10.81 3.86
CA GLN A 317 39.45 -10.19 5.17
C GLN A 317 40.75 -9.36 5.19
N GLN A 318 41.83 -9.85 4.58
CA GLN A 318 43.09 -9.12 4.48
C GLN A 318 42.97 -7.89 3.58
N GLN A 319 42.27 -8.00 2.45
CA GLN A 319 42.09 -6.89 1.49
C GLN A 319 41.24 -5.77 2.08
N GLU A 320 40.17 -6.12 2.76
CA GLU A 320 39.23 -5.16 3.37
C GLU A 320 39.62 -4.70 4.78
N GLY A 321 40.69 -5.28 5.37
CA GLY A 321 41.14 -4.94 6.71
C GLY A 321 40.17 -5.29 7.81
N LEU A 322 39.34 -6.32 7.63
CA LEU A 322 38.31 -6.74 8.57
C LEU A 322 38.60 -8.14 9.14
N MET A 323 37.97 -8.46 10.27
CA MET A 323 38.01 -9.77 10.89
C MET A 323 36.58 -10.27 11.10
N LEU A 324 36.26 -11.40 10.47
CA LEU A 324 34.99 -12.10 10.65
C LEU A 324 35.09 -13.06 11.84
N ASP A 325 33.99 -13.19 12.57
CA ASP A 325 33.84 -14.25 13.56
C ASP A 325 33.44 -15.59 12.90
N GLU A 326 33.36 -16.63 13.72
CA GLU A 326 33.06 -17.99 13.24
C GLU A 326 31.69 -18.09 12.56
N LEU A 327 30.65 -17.39 13.09
CA LEU A 327 29.29 -17.39 12.50
C LEU A 327 29.24 -16.61 11.20
N GLN A 328 29.96 -15.50 11.09
CA GLN A 328 30.06 -14.76 9.85
C GLN A 328 30.80 -15.56 8.76
N ARG A 329 31.90 -16.23 9.11
CA ARG A 329 32.60 -17.15 8.21
C ARG A 329 31.70 -18.31 7.78
N LYS A 330 30.94 -18.88 8.73
CA LYS A 330 29.96 -19.92 8.45
C LYS A 330 28.87 -19.40 7.47
N ALA A 331 28.38 -18.17 7.62
CA ALA A 331 27.41 -17.61 6.71
C ALA A 331 27.89 -17.51 5.26
N VAL A 332 29.16 -17.12 5.05
CA VAL A 332 29.78 -17.12 3.72
C VAL A 332 29.86 -18.56 3.17
N LEU A 333 30.32 -19.51 3.98
CA LEU A 333 30.43 -20.92 3.58
C LEU A 333 29.05 -21.49 3.19
N GLU A 334 28.03 -21.28 4.01
CA GLU A 334 26.67 -21.77 3.76
C GLU A 334 26.03 -21.09 2.53
N SER A 335 26.36 -19.82 2.22
CA SER A 335 25.88 -19.13 1.02
C SER A 335 26.46 -19.75 -0.27
N VAL A 336 27.65 -20.35 -0.21
CA VAL A 336 28.25 -21.04 -1.35
C VAL A 336 27.70 -22.46 -1.47
N ARG A 337 27.49 -23.15 -0.34
CA ARG A 337 27.03 -24.53 -0.27
C ARG A 337 25.59 -24.73 -0.70
N ASN A 338 24.72 -23.77 -0.37
CA ASN A 338 23.27 -23.94 -0.49
C ASN A 338 22.64 -22.95 -1.47
N SER A 339 21.50 -23.34 -2.03
CA SER A 339 20.67 -22.42 -2.86
C SER A 339 19.96 -21.38 -2.01
N ASN A 340 19.55 -21.76 -0.79
CA ASN A 340 18.85 -20.87 0.14
C ASN A 340 19.69 -20.70 1.41
N LEU A 341 19.88 -19.45 1.84
CA LEU A 341 20.49 -19.13 3.14
C LEU A 341 19.65 -18.10 3.86
N ILE A 342 19.41 -18.34 5.14
CA ILE A 342 18.75 -17.37 6.04
C ILE A 342 19.81 -16.82 6.99
N LEU A 343 20.04 -15.50 6.91
CA LEU A 343 20.96 -14.77 7.78
C LEU A 343 20.16 -13.86 8.72
N THR A 344 20.18 -14.11 10.00
CA THR A 344 19.47 -13.30 10.99
C THR A 344 20.40 -12.80 12.08
N GLY A 345 20.02 -11.73 12.75
CA GLY A 345 20.75 -11.15 13.87
C GLY A 345 20.28 -9.75 14.23
N GLY A 346 20.48 -9.35 15.47
CA GLY A 346 20.13 -8.03 15.98
C GLY A 346 21.07 -6.91 15.51
N PRO A 347 20.89 -5.69 16.02
CA PRO A 347 21.77 -4.56 15.71
C PRO A 347 23.18 -4.81 16.23
N GLY A 348 24.18 -4.34 15.48
CA GLY A 348 25.60 -4.44 15.87
C GLY A 348 26.21 -5.86 15.78
N THR A 349 25.51 -6.82 15.19
CA THR A 349 26.02 -8.22 15.02
C THR A 349 26.78 -8.40 13.71
N GLY A 350 26.91 -7.39 12.88
CA GLY A 350 27.71 -7.41 11.67
C GLY A 350 27.04 -8.04 10.46
N LYS A 351 25.72 -8.01 10.35
CA LYS A 351 24.97 -8.43 9.15
C LYS A 351 25.54 -7.81 7.89
N THR A 352 25.67 -6.49 7.85
CA THR A 352 26.18 -5.74 6.69
C THR A 352 27.59 -6.16 6.31
N THR A 353 28.47 -6.37 7.28
CA THR A 353 29.84 -6.87 7.04
C THR A 353 29.81 -8.27 6.41
N THR A 354 28.94 -9.14 6.88
CA THR A 354 28.75 -10.48 6.34
C THR A 354 28.24 -10.43 4.90
N ILE A 355 27.21 -9.58 4.63
CA ILE A 355 26.68 -9.37 3.28
C ILE A 355 27.78 -8.88 2.34
N ASN A 356 28.58 -7.89 2.75
CA ASN A 356 29.67 -7.36 1.94
C ASN A 356 30.71 -8.45 1.62
N THR A 357 31.04 -9.30 2.58
CA THR A 357 31.97 -10.41 2.34
C THR A 357 31.39 -11.42 1.35
N ILE A 358 30.09 -11.74 1.46
CA ILE A 358 29.37 -12.62 0.52
C ILE A 358 29.39 -12.02 -0.90
N ILE A 359 29.10 -10.73 -1.02
CA ILE A 359 29.12 -10.01 -2.30
C ILE A 359 30.54 -10.11 -2.91
N ARG A 360 31.59 -9.76 -2.15
CA ARG A 360 32.97 -9.81 -2.64
C ARG A 360 33.40 -11.22 -3.03
N TYR A 361 32.90 -12.22 -2.32
CA TYR A 361 33.18 -13.61 -2.68
C TYR A 361 32.61 -13.95 -4.05
N PHE A 362 31.31 -13.71 -4.27
CA PHE A 362 30.65 -14.07 -5.52
C PHE A 362 31.05 -13.18 -6.70
N GLU A 363 31.35 -11.91 -6.46
CA GLU A 363 31.96 -11.02 -7.46
C GLU A 363 33.31 -11.58 -7.92
N GLY A 364 34.13 -12.08 -6.99
CA GLY A 364 35.38 -12.70 -7.31
C GLY A 364 35.28 -14.01 -8.09
N GLU A 365 34.12 -14.66 -8.05
CA GLU A 365 33.77 -15.84 -8.87
C GLU A 365 33.14 -15.44 -10.22
N GLY A 366 32.93 -14.16 -10.48
CA GLY A 366 32.35 -13.64 -11.73
C GLY A 366 30.84 -13.88 -11.85
N LEU A 367 30.10 -13.97 -10.73
CA LEU A 367 28.67 -14.20 -10.71
C LEU A 367 27.90 -12.86 -10.68
N ASP A 368 26.73 -12.84 -11.34
CA ASP A 368 25.83 -11.69 -11.36
C ASP A 368 24.98 -11.63 -10.09
N LEU A 369 25.08 -10.49 -9.37
CA LEU A 369 24.41 -10.29 -8.09
C LEU A 369 23.30 -9.23 -8.20
N TYR A 370 22.14 -9.55 -7.64
CA TYR A 370 21.05 -8.60 -7.44
C TYR A 370 20.80 -8.38 -5.95
N LEU A 371 20.73 -7.11 -5.56
CA LEU A 371 20.48 -6.70 -4.19
C LEU A 371 19.10 -6.05 -4.10
N ALA A 372 18.31 -6.46 -3.12
CA ALA A 372 16.96 -5.94 -2.95
C ALA A 372 16.59 -5.73 -1.47
N ALA A 373 15.62 -4.85 -1.26
CA ALA A 373 14.98 -4.64 0.03
C ALA A 373 13.48 -4.30 -0.17
N PRO A 374 12.62 -4.46 0.85
CA PRO A 374 11.19 -4.19 0.70
C PRO A 374 10.83 -2.71 0.53
N THR A 375 11.67 -1.79 1.02
CA THR A 375 11.44 -0.34 0.97
C THR A 375 12.58 0.42 0.28
N GLY A 376 12.27 1.60 -0.30
CA GLY A 376 13.27 2.45 -0.96
C GLY A 376 14.39 2.88 -0.02
N ARG A 377 14.08 3.19 1.24
CA ARG A 377 15.08 3.56 2.24
C ARG A 377 16.00 2.42 2.62
N ALA A 378 15.46 1.22 2.79
CA ALA A 378 16.27 0.04 3.06
C ALA A 378 17.19 -0.28 1.87
N ALA A 379 16.69 -0.18 0.64
CA ALA A 379 17.48 -0.37 -0.58
C ALA A 379 18.61 0.68 -0.68
N LYS A 380 18.29 1.96 -0.46
CA LYS A 380 19.29 3.03 -0.45
C LYS A 380 20.38 2.78 0.60
N ARG A 381 19.98 2.43 1.84
CA ARG A 381 20.93 2.10 2.91
C ARG A 381 21.82 0.91 2.54
N MET A 382 21.24 -0.11 1.89
CA MET A 382 22.00 -1.25 1.40
C MET A 382 23.02 -0.84 0.35
N THR A 383 22.64 0.05 -0.59
CA THR A 383 23.57 0.61 -1.59
C THR A 383 24.71 1.39 -0.93
N GLU A 384 24.39 2.28 0.01
CA GLU A 384 25.42 3.06 0.74
C GLU A 384 26.39 2.18 1.53
N ALA A 385 25.90 1.10 2.12
CA ALA A 385 26.67 0.21 2.96
C ALA A 385 27.51 -0.81 2.18
N THR A 386 27.07 -1.19 0.99
CA THR A 386 27.74 -2.23 0.16
C THR A 386 28.54 -1.66 -1.00
N GLY A 387 28.16 -0.45 -1.47
CA GLY A 387 28.69 0.13 -2.70
C GLY A 387 28.07 -0.46 -3.98
N TYR A 388 27.13 -1.42 -3.86
CA TYR A 388 26.41 -2.03 -4.98
C TYR A 388 24.99 -1.48 -5.07
N GLU A 389 24.46 -1.31 -6.28
CA GLU A 389 23.09 -0.84 -6.47
C GLU A 389 22.11 -1.86 -5.91
N ALA A 390 21.36 -1.46 -4.88
CA ALA A 390 20.23 -2.20 -4.38
C ALA A 390 18.92 -1.53 -4.79
N ARG A 391 17.90 -2.33 -5.09
CA ARG A 391 16.59 -1.86 -5.55
C ARG A 391 15.49 -2.31 -4.59
N THR A 392 14.32 -1.69 -4.65
CA THR A 392 13.17 -2.30 -3.99
C THR A 392 12.79 -3.60 -4.68
N ILE A 393 12.25 -4.59 -3.94
CA ILE A 393 11.76 -5.85 -4.53
C ILE A 393 10.77 -5.53 -5.67
N HIS A 394 9.86 -4.57 -5.46
CA HIS A 394 8.90 -4.15 -6.47
C HIS A 394 9.58 -3.63 -7.76
N ARG A 395 10.63 -2.82 -7.62
CA ARG A 395 11.39 -2.30 -8.77
C ARG A 395 12.21 -3.38 -9.47
N MET A 396 12.76 -4.31 -8.69
CA MET A 396 13.49 -5.45 -9.23
C MET A 396 12.58 -6.37 -10.04
N LEU A 397 11.33 -6.52 -9.60
CA LEU A 397 10.30 -7.31 -10.30
C LEU A 397 9.62 -6.56 -11.44
N GLU A 398 9.99 -5.31 -11.71
CA GLU A 398 9.47 -4.49 -12.81
C GLU A 398 7.92 -4.43 -12.76
N LEU A 399 7.37 -3.72 -11.75
CA LEU A 399 5.93 -3.53 -11.67
C LEU A 399 5.46 -2.76 -12.89
N SER A 400 4.57 -3.34 -13.71
CA SER A 400 4.04 -2.71 -14.90
C SER A 400 3.29 -1.42 -14.53
N GLY A 401 3.84 -0.26 -14.97
CA GLY A 401 3.29 1.06 -14.69
C GLY A 401 2.03 1.41 -15.49
N ALA A 402 1.67 0.60 -16.48
CA ALA A 402 0.43 0.77 -17.23
C ALA A 402 -0.72 0.18 -16.41
N MET A 403 -1.62 1.04 -15.90
CA MET A 403 -2.95 0.54 -15.55
C MET A 403 -3.54 -0.06 -16.83
N PRO A 404 -3.87 -1.37 -16.86
CA PRO A 404 -4.59 -1.92 -17.99
C PRO A 404 -5.92 -1.17 -18.09
N GLU A 405 -6.29 -0.73 -19.28
CA GLU A 405 -7.60 -0.11 -19.58
C GLU A 405 -8.80 -0.99 -19.13
N SER A 406 -8.55 -2.17 -18.63
CA SER A 406 -9.53 -3.23 -18.28
C SER A 406 -9.53 -3.64 -16.81
N GLY A 407 -9.24 -2.76 -15.83
CA GLY A 407 -9.43 -3.08 -14.40
C GLY A 407 -8.63 -4.27 -13.83
N LYS A 408 -7.62 -4.79 -14.55
CA LYS A 408 -6.72 -5.85 -14.05
C LYS A 408 -5.76 -5.27 -13.01
N LYS A 409 -5.52 -6.00 -11.93
CA LYS A 409 -4.51 -5.66 -10.92
C LYS A 409 -3.14 -5.51 -11.58
N ALA A 410 -2.35 -4.51 -11.12
CA ALA A 410 -0.97 -4.36 -11.54
C ALA A 410 -0.21 -5.68 -11.36
N SER A 411 0.47 -6.15 -12.41
CA SER A 411 1.24 -7.39 -12.40
C SER A 411 2.73 -7.09 -12.51
N PHE A 412 3.55 -7.97 -11.98
CA PHE A 412 4.99 -7.90 -12.17
C PHE A 412 5.37 -8.46 -13.54
N GLU A 413 6.27 -7.77 -14.25
CA GLU A 413 6.80 -8.23 -15.55
C GLU A 413 7.79 -9.36 -15.36
N ARG A 414 8.55 -9.37 -14.24
CA ARG A 414 9.40 -10.48 -13.84
C ARG A 414 8.58 -11.53 -13.09
N ASN A 415 8.51 -12.72 -13.66
CA ASN A 415 7.71 -13.85 -13.16
C ASN A 415 8.27 -15.18 -13.71
N GLU A 416 7.51 -16.25 -13.64
CA GLU A 416 7.89 -17.60 -14.10
C GLU A 416 8.22 -17.65 -15.60
N ASP A 417 7.56 -16.84 -16.43
CA ASP A 417 7.74 -16.77 -17.89
C ASP A 417 8.88 -15.81 -18.28
N ASN A 418 9.22 -14.86 -17.40
CA ASN A 418 10.27 -13.86 -17.60
C ASN A 418 11.08 -13.67 -16.29
N PRO A 419 11.89 -14.64 -15.89
CA PRO A 419 12.59 -14.62 -14.63
C PRO A 419 13.73 -13.59 -14.58
N LEU A 420 14.26 -13.36 -13.39
CA LEU A 420 15.44 -12.53 -13.16
C LEU A 420 16.69 -13.26 -13.68
N GLU A 421 17.53 -12.53 -14.40
CA GLU A 421 18.81 -13.01 -14.89
C GLU A 421 19.89 -12.72 -13.83
N ALA A 422 19.91 -13.51 -12.75
CA ALA A 422 20.85 -13.35 -11.65
C ALA A 422 21.33 -14.71 -11.12
N ASP A 423 22.61 -14.82 -10.80
CA ASP A 423 23.19 -16.00 -10.14
C ASP A 423 22.95 -15.99 -8.64
N VAL A 424 22.93 -14.79 -8.05
CA VAL A 424 22.75 -14.57 -6.61
C VAL A 424 21.80 -13.42 -6.37
N ILE A 425 20.79 -13.65 -5.56
CA ILE A 425 19.85 -12.61 -5.11
C ILE A 425 19.97 -12.49 -3.59
N ILE A 426 20.28 -11.28 -3.11
CA ILE A 426 20.36 -10.97 -1.69
C ILE A 426 19.22 -10.02 -1.34
N VAL A 427 18.37 -10.42 -0.39
CA VAL A 427 17.22 -9.62 0.07
C VAL A 427 17.43 -9.28 1.54
N ASP A 428 17.55 -7.99 1.86
CA ASP A 428 17.64 -7.51 3.24
C ASP A 428 16.28 -7.05 3.77
N GLU A 429 16.18 -6.87 5.08
CA GLU A 429 14.95 -6.47 5.82
C GLU A 429 13.77 -7.44 5.57
N MET A 430 14.04 -8.73 5.50
CA MET A 430 13.04 -9.79 5.25
C MET A 430 11.91 -9.84 6.28
N SER A 431 12.08 -9.28 7.48
CA SER A 431 11.00 -9.14 8.48
C SER A 431 9.79 -8.35 7.96
N MET A 432 10.01 -7.45 6.99
CA MET A 432 8.96 -6.61 6.40
C MET A 432 8.27 -7.25 5.19
N VAL A 433 8.75 -8.38 4.69
CA VAL A 433 8.22 -9.04 3.48
C VAL A 433 7.04 -9.93 3.85
N ASP A 434 5.88 -9.66 3.26
CA ASP A 434 4.67 -10.50 3.42
C ASP A 434 4.66 -11.66 2.42
N ILE A 435 3.69 -12.55 2.57
CA ILE A 435 3.59 -13.77 1.76
C ILE A 435 3.37 -13.48 0.26
N HIS A 436 2.65 -12.42 -0.09
CA HIS A 436 2.35 -12.10 -1.49
C HIS A 436 3.56 -11.54 -2.21
N LEU A 437 4.28 -10.62 -1.56
CA LEU A 437 5.52 -10.08 -2.12
C LEU A 437 6.58 -11.17 -2.22
N PHE A 438 6.65 -12.05 -1.21
CA PHE A 438 7.56 -13.19 -1.22
C PHE A 438 7.21 -14.19 -2.33
N GLN A 439 5.93 -14.51 -2.53
CA GLN A 439 5.48 -15.35 -3.63
C GLN A 439 5.86 -14.77 -4.99
N SER A 440 5.67 -13.44 -5.16
CA SER A 440 6.02 -12.77 -6.41
C SER A 440 7.53 -12.79 -6.67
N LEU A 441 8.34 -12.62 -5.62
CA LEU A 441 9.79 -12.76 -5.71
C LEU A 441 10.19 -14.17 -6.14
N LEU A 442 9.67 -15.20 -5.47
CA LEU A 442 10.01 -16.60 -5.78
C LEU A 442 9.65 -17.01 -7.21
N LYS A 443 8.53 -16.49 -7.74
CA LYS A 443 8.12 -16.70 -9.13
C LYS A 443 9.13 -16.17 -10.16
N ALA A 444 9.88 -15.15 -9.80
CA ALA A 444 10.87 -14.55 -10.66
C ALA A 444 12.29 -15.12 -10.48
N VAL A 445 12.50 -16.01 -9.53
CA VAL A 445 13.79 -16.64 -9.25
C VAL A 445 13.96 -17.90 -10.12
N SER A 446 15.04 -17.93 -10.91
CA SER A 446 15.36 -19.08 -11.76
C SER A 446 15.91 -20.27 -10.96
N PRO A 447 15.66 -21.52 -11.38
CA PRO A 447 16.40 -22.68 -10.87
C PRO A 447 17.91 -22.49 -11.01
N GLY A 448 18.64 -22.75 -9.94
CA GLY A 448 20.11 -22.55 -9.89
C GLY A 448 20.56 -21.21 -9.34
N THR A 449 19.67 -20.21 -9.19
CA THR A 449 19.96 -18.95 -8.50
C THR A 449 20.07 -19.19 -6.99
N ARG A 450 21.05 -18.56 -6.36
CA ARG A 450 21.19 -18.52 -4.90
C ARG A 450 20.34 -17.41 -4.31
N LEU A 451 19.55 -17.74 -3.29
CA LEU A 451 18.68 -16.81 -2.60
C LEU A 451 19.15 -16.64 -1.14
N ILE A 452 19.65 -15.46 -0.81
CA ILE A 452 20.14 -15.10 0.52
C ILE A 452 19.17 -14.14 1.16
N LEU A 453 18.47 -14.60 2.19
CA LEU A 453 17.43 -13.87 2.90
C LEU A 453 17.96 -13.33 4.22
N VAL A 454 18.05 -12.02 4.34
CA VAL A 454 18.64 -11.35 5.50
C VAL A 454 17.57 -10.56 6.25
N GLY A 455 17.59 -10.61 7.58
CA GLY A 455 16.67 -9.83 8.39
C GLY A 455 16.89 -9.99 9.89
N ASP A 456 16.07 -9.31 10.64
CA ASP A 456 16.05 -9.39 12.10
C ASP A 456 14.68 -9.89 12.55
N VAL A 457 14.63 -11.14 13.01
CA VAL A 457 13.37 -11.80 13.41
C VAL A 457 12.73 -11.16 14.65
N ASN A 458 13.48 -10.37 15.42
CA ASN A 458 12.98 -9.70 16.62
C ASN A 458 12.35 -8.32 16.32
N GLN A 459 12.49 -7.82 15.10
CA GLN A 459 11.78 -6.63 14.67
C GLN A 459 10.30 -6.93 14.43
N LEU A 460 9.50 -5.86 14.28
CA LEU A 460 8.10 -6.00 13.92
C LEU A 460 7.94 -6.78 12.61
N PRO A 461 6.97 -7.68 12.54
CA PRO A 461 6.69 -8.41 11.30
C PRO A 461 6.11 -7.50 10.21
N SER A 462 5.94 -8.04 9.01
CA SER A 462 5.32 -7.36 7.85
C SER A 462 3.94 -6.79 8.20
N VAL A 463 3.55 -5.70 7.54
CA VAL A 463 2.17 -5.17 7.68
C VAL A 463 1.16 -6.13 7.04
N GLY A 464 1.53 -6.76 5.92
CA GLY A 464 0.72 -7.76 5.23
C GLY A 464 0.69 -9.13 5.91
N PRO A 465 -0.06 -10.09 5.34
CA PRO A 465 -0.28 -11.42 5.92
C PRO A 465 0.98 -12.30 5.88
N GLY A 466 1.10 -13.15 6.89
CA GLY A 466 2.22 -14.06 7.05
C GLY A 466 3.34 -13.49 7.92
N GLN A 467 4.31 -14.34 8.23
CA GLN A 467 5.54 -14.01 8.94
C GLN A 467 6.72 -14.80 8.33
N VAL A 468 6.94 -14.55 7.05
CA VAL A 468 7.83 -15.35 6.18
C VAL A 468 9.18 -15.68 6.84
N LEU A 469 9.91 -14.66 7.32
CA LEU A 469 11.23 -14.89 7.92
C LEU A 469 11.17 -15.81 9.14
N ALA A 470 10.19 -15.61 10.02
CA ALA A 470 10.03 -16.44 11.21
C ALA A 470 9.65 -17.89 10.87
N ASP A 471 8.75 -18.07 9.90
CA ASP A 471 8.30 -19.40 9.45
C ASP A 471 9.44 -20.15 8.74
N LEU A 472 10.28 -19.47 7.94
CA LEU A 472 11.46 -20.06 7.32
C LEU A 472 12.44 -20.56 8.35
N ILE A 473 12.71 -19.78 9.40
CA ILE A 473 13.58 -20.17 10.52
C ILE A 473 12.96 -21.34 11.28
N ALA A 474 11.66 -21.30 11.58
CA ALA A 474 10.95 -22.34 12.32
C ALA A 474 10.80 -23.66 11.54
N SER A 475 10.95 -23.63 10.22
CA SER A 475 10.89 -24.83 9.39
C SER A 475 12.07 -25.77 9.64
N GLU A 476 13.22 -25.23 10.04
CA GLU A 476 14.50 -25.96 10.25
C GLU A 476 15.01 -26.72 9.00
N VAL A 477 14.42 -26.43 7.84
CA VAL A 477 14.74 -27.13 6.57
C VAL A 477 15.89 -26.47 5.83
N PHE A 478 16.04 -25.16 5.95
CA PHE A 478 17.07 -24.39 5.27
C PHE A 478 18.19 -23.99 6.25
N PRO A 479 19.42 -23.78 5.78
CA PRO A 479 20.50 -23.30 6.62
C PRO A 479 20.16 -21.91 7.19
N VAL A 480 20.22 -21.82 8.51
CA VAL A 480 20.03 -20.59 9.26
C VAL A 480 21.31 -20.24 9.98
N VAL A 481 21.82 -19.03 9.75
CA VAL A 481 22.93 -18.47 10.51
C VAL A 481 22.42 -17.30 11.35
N CYS A 482 22.40 -17.48 12.66
CA CYS A 482 21.99 -16.46 13.63
C CYS A 482 23.22 -15.78 14.23
N LEU A 483 23.51 -14.55 13.80
CA LEU A 483 24.61 -13.75 14.33
C LEU A 483 24.27 -13.25 15.74
N GLN A 484 25.07 -13.65 16.71
CA GLN A 484 24.84 -13.37 18.14
C GLN A 484 25.86 -12.43 18.76
N LYS A 485 27.06 -12.38 18.21
CA LYS A 485 28.16 -11.60 18.75
C LYS A 485 27.99 -10.12 18.47
N ILE A 486 27.92 -9.34 19.51
CA ILE A 486 27.95 -7.87 19.43
C ILE A 486 29.42 -7.45 19.32
N PHE A 487 29.78 -6.76 18.26
CA PHE A 487 31.16 -6.29 18.08
C PHE A 487 31.51 -5.15 19.03
N ARG A 488 32.81 -5.01 19.35
CA ARG A 488 33.32 -4.10 20.39
C ARG A 488 32.82 -2.67 20.25
N GLN A 489 32.78 -2.10 19.05
CA GLN A 489 32.25 -0.76 18.81
C GLN A 489 30.75 -0.64 19.17
N ALA A 490 29.99 -1.69 18.90
CA ALA A 490 28.57 -1.74 19.22
C ALA A 490 28.30 -2.05 20.70
N GLN A 491 29.26 -2.67 21.42
CA GLN A 491 29.15 -2.88 22.87
C GLN A 491 29.28 -1.58 23.70
N GLU A 492 29.85 -0.53 23.10
CA GLU A 492 29.92 0.79 23.73
C GLU A 492 28.61 1.60 23.59
N SER A 493 27.66 1.11 22.77
CA SER A 493 26.35 1.70 22.57
C SER A 493 25.29 1.06 23.47
N ASP A 494 24.73 1.83 24.38
CA ASP A 494 23.62 1.37 25.24
C ASP A 494 22.33 1.15 24.40
N ILE A 495 22.16 1.80 23.25
CA ILE A 495 21.08 1.50 22.28
C ILE A 495 21.14 0.03 21.92
N VAL A 496 22.32 -0.45 21.47
CA VAL A 496 22.52 -1.83 21.04
C VAL A 496 22.40 -2.82 22.21
N VAL A 497 23.09 -2.52 23.32
CA VAL A 497 23.06 -3.38 24.50
C VAL A 497 21.66 -3.53 25.07
N ASN A 498 20.92 -2.42 25.19
CA ASN A 498 19.54 -2.46 25.70
C ASN A 498 18.59 -3.14 24.73
N ALA A 499 18.76 -2.97 23.41
CA ALA A 499 17.97 -3.71 22.43
C ALA A 499 18.13 -5.23 22.58
N HIS A 500 19.34 -5.73 22.78
CA HIS A 500 19.56 -7.14 23.05
C HIS A 500 18.98 -7.61 24.39
N ARG A 501 18.98 -6.75 25.44
CA ARG A 501 18.31 -7.03 26.69
C ARG A 501 16.80 -7.09 26.55
N PHE A 502 16.22 -6.18 25.77
CA PHE A 502 14.78 -6.23 25.47
C PHE A 502 14.39 -7.58 24.88
N ASN A 503 15.11 -8.08 23.89
CA ASN A 503 14.81 -9.38 23.27
C ASN A 503 14.80 -10.53 24.28
N LYS A 504 15.66 -10.44 25.31
CA LYS A 504 15.70 -11.44 26.40
C LYS A 504 14.68 -11.18 27.51
N GLY A 505 13.90 -10.11 27.46
CA GLY A 505 12.99 -9.69 28.52
C GLY A 505 13.70 -9.16 29.77
N GLU A 506 14.97 -8.83 29.66
CA GLU A 506 15.78 -8.32 30.77
C GLU A 506 15.47 -6.85 31.01
N GLN A 507 15.16 -6.50 32.23
CA GLN A 507 14.95 -5.11 32.63
C GLN A 507 16.25 -4.30 32.52
N ILE A 508 16.12 -3.04 32.13
CA ILE A 508 17.25 -2.14 31.95
C ILE A 508 17.29 -1.03 33.03
N ALA A 509 18.49 -0.50 33.25
CA ALA A 509 18.67 0.61 34.16
C ALA A 509 18.34 1.95 33.46
N LEU A 510 17.25 2.59 33.87
CA LEU A 510 16.82 3.89 33.35
C LEU A 510 17.48 5.05 34.15
N THR A 511 18.79 5.20 34.04
CA THR A 511 19.61 6.08 34.93
C THR A 511 20.15 7.34 34.25
N ASN A 512 20.00 7.52 32.94
CA ASN A 512 20.58 8.64 32.16
C ASN A 512 22.12 8.82 32.26
N LYS A 513 22.83 7.76 32.61
CA LYS A 513 24.31 7.73 32.63
C LYS A 513 24.91 7.31 31.29
N SER A 514 24.05 7.00 30.33
CA SER A 514 24.40 6.59 28.96
C SER A 514 24.92 7.76 28.13
N ARG A 515 25.61 7.43 27.03
CA ARG A 515 26.00 8.40 25.98
C ARG A 515 24.97 8.51 24.86
N ASP A 516 24.14 7.49 24.65
CA ASP A 516 23.26 7.39 23.50
C ASP A 516 21.83 6.92 23.85
N PHE A 517 21.56 6.52 25.11
CA PHE A 517 20.26 6.06 25.59
C PHE A 517 19.80 6.86 26.80
N PHE A 518 18.71 7.62 26.64
CA PHE A 518 18.18 8.47 27.69
C PHE A 518 16.72 8.14 28.00
N PHE A 519 16.38 8.21 29.28
CA PHE A 519 15.00 8.09 29.76
C PHE A 519 14.65 9.30 30.61
N LEU A 520 13.66 10.07 30.19
CA LEU A 520 13.13 11.22 30.92
C LEU A 520 11.74 10.87 31.46
N GLU A 521 11.64 10.61 32.74
CA GLU A 521 10.38 10.30 33.41
C GLU A 521 9.44 11.49 33.37
N ARG A 522 8.33 11.37 32.65
CA ARG A 522 7.33 12.42 32.43
C ARG A 522 5.95 11.79 32.39
N ASN A 523 5.11 12.12 33.37
CA ASN A 523 3.81 11.51 33.59
C ASN A 523 2.64 12.42 33.16
N SER A 524 2.92 13.48 32.38
CA SER A 524 1.94 14.46 31.92
C SER A 524 2.15 14.79 30.46
N VAL A 525 1.10 14.69 29.67
CA VAL A 525 1.13 14.96 28.22
C VAL A 525 1.66 16.37 27.89
N PRO A 526 1.20 17.47 28.52
CA PRO A 526 1.73 18.80 28.24
C PRO A 526 3.24 18.94 28.54
N VAL A 527 3.72 18.24 29.57
CA VAL A 527 5.15 18.24 29.94
C VAL A 527 5.95 17.45 28.89
N ILE A 528 5.40 16.35 28.36
CA ILE A 528 6.01 15.58 27.27
C ILE A 528 6.13 16.47 26.02
N TYR A 529 5.08 17.17 25.60
CA TYR A 529 5.10 18.08 24.47
C TYR A 529 6.20 19.14 24.60
N LYS A 530 6.24 19.81 25.75
CA LYS A 530 7.25 20.85 26.02
C LYS A 530 8.68 20.32 25.86
N HIS A 531 8.98 19.17 26.50
CA HIS A 531 10.33 18.60 26.43
C HIS A 531 10.66 18.05 25.02
N MET A 532 9.69 17.47 24.36
CA MET A 532 9.86 16.98 22.99
C MET A 532 10.24 18.10 22.02
N VAL A 533 9.52 19.23 22.07
CA VAL A 533 9.82 20.41 21.26
C VAL A 533 11.23 20.95 21.59
N GLN A 534 11.58 21.01 22.86
CA GLN A 534 12.88 21.47 23.32
C GLN A 534 14.03 20.55 22.87
N LEU A 535 13.81 19.25 22.93
CA LEU A 535 14.76 18.24 22.43
C LEU A 535 15.01 18.38 20.94
N ILE A 536 13.93 18.52 20.13
CA ILE A 536 14.04 18.61 18.67
C ILE A 536 14.62 19.98 18.23
N GLY A 537 14.17 21.06 18.85
CA GLY A 537 14.55 22.41 18.41
C GLY A 537 15.97 22.81 18.82
N GLU A 538 16.43 22.36 20.00
CA GLU A 538 17.64 22.92 20.59
C GLU A 538 18.72 21.91 21.01
N MET A 539 18.30 20.79 21.63
CA MET A 539 19.26 19.92 22.33
C MET A 539 19.84 18.83 21.43
N LEU A 540 18.99 18.01 20.83
CA LEU A 540 19.42 16.86 20.02
C LEU A 540 20.14 17.26 18.73
N PRO A 541 19.75 18.33 18.00
CA PRO A 541 20.51 18.75 16.82
C PRO A 541 21.98 19.05 17.12
N LYS A 542 22.27 19.70 18.24
CA LYS A 542 23.64 19.97 18.68
C LYS A 542 24.35 18.69 19.15
N TYR A 543 23.62 17.81 19.82
CA TYR A 543 24.16 16.57 20.38
C TYR A 543 24.61 15.58 19.31
N VAL A 544 23.74 15.32 18.33
CA VAL A 544 24.01 14.37 17.23
C VAL A 544 24.58 15.05 15.97
N LYS A 545 24.79 16.36 15.98
CA LYS A 545 25.27 17.17 14.83
C LYS A 545 24.42 16.97 13.57
N ALA A 546 23.12 17.06 13.72
CA ALA A 546 22.15 16.87 12.65
C ALA A 546 21.13 18.02 12.61
N SER A 547 20.35 18.12 11.53
CA SER A 547 19.25 19.07 11.44
C SER A 547 18.10 18.68 12.35
N PRO A 548 17.27 19.62 12.86
CA PRO A 548 16.01 19.29 13.52
C PRO A 548 15.10 18.38 12.69
N PHE A 549 15.15 18.47 11.35
CA PHE A 549 14.40 17.61 10.45
C PHE A 549 14.89 16.16 10.40
N ASP A 550 16.15 15.90 10.76
CA ASP A 550 16.71 14.55 10.81
C ASP A 550 16.35 13.81 12.11
N ILE A 551 15.82 14.54 13.10
CA ILE A 551 15.35 13.95 14.36
C ILE A 551 13.93 13.46 14.17
N GLN A 552 13.65 12.22 14.61
CA GLN A 552 12.36 11.61 14.39
C GLN A 552 11.64 11.30 15.70
N VAL A 553 10.38 11.71 15.78
CA VAL A 553 9.47 11.24 16.83
C VAL A 553 8.80 9.96 16.38
N LEU A 554 8.91 8.91 17.19
CA LEU A 554 8.34 7.60 16.95
C LEU A 554 7.31 7.28 18.03
N THR A 555 6.07 7.01 17.64
CA THR A 555 4.98 6.68 18.57
C THR A 555 4.32 5.34 18.22
N PRO A 556 3.83 4.57 19.22
CA PRO A 556 3.06 3.36 18.96
C PRO A 556 1.74 3.59 18.25
N MET A 557 1.10 4.76 18.43
CA MET A 557 -0.30 5.00 18.10
C MET A 557 -0.48 6.04 16.99
N ARG A 558 -1.53 5.87 16.19
CA ARG A 558 -1.94 6.89 15.20
C ARG A 558 -2.81 7.97 15.85
N LYS A 559 -3.78 7.57 16.68
CA LYS A 559 -4.74 8.46 17.36
C LYS A 559 -4.45 8.60 18.85
N GLY A 560 -5.03 9.63 19.47
CA GLY A 560 -4.84 9.94 20.88
C GLY A 560 -3.84 11.06 21.12
N SER A 561 -3.70 11.49 22.38
CA SER A 561 -2.85 12.64 22.74
C SER A 561 -1.36 12.46 22.40
N LEU A 562 -0.84 11.25 22.42
CA LEU A 562 0.52 10.92 21.98
C LEU A 562 0.51 10.15 20.65
N GLY A 563 -0.58 10.22 19.87
CA GLY A 563 -0.70 9.66 18.53
C GLY A 563 -0.12 10.60 17.45
N VAL A 564 0.20 10.02 16.30
CA VAL A 564 0.80 10.72 15.16
C VAL A 564 0.03 11.97 14.76
N GLU A 565 -1.30 11.88 14.66
CA GLU A 565 -2.17 12.98 14.21
C GLU A 565 -2.02 14.20 15.14
N THR A 566 -2.11 14.00 16.46
CA THR A 566 -1.99 15.08 17.43
C THR A 566 -0.56 15.60 17.53
N LEU A 567 0.43 14.69 17.54
CA LEU A 567 1.84 15.06 17.66
C LEU A 567 2.31 15.88 16.46
N ASN A 568 1.87 15.55 15.24
CA ASN A 568 2.21 16.33 14.05
C ASN A 568 1.68 17.76 14.12
N GLY A 569 0.45 17.98 14.59
CA GLY A 569 -0.09 19.32 14.79
C GLY A 569 0.67 20.13 15.84
N VAL A 570 1.02 19.52 16.98
CA VAL A 570 1.83 20.16 18.03
C VAL A 570 3.23 20.52 17.51
N LEU A 571 3.89 19.59 16.83
CA LEU A 571 5.25 19.78 16.32
C LEU A 571 5.29 20.79 15.18
N GLN A 572 4.33 20.75 14.25
CA GLN A 572 4.21 21.74 13.18
C GLN A 572 4.07 23.16 13.75
N SER A 573 3.18 23.35 14.72
CA SER A 573 2.94 24.66 15.33
C SER A 573 4.18 25.24 16.02
N CYS A 574 5.07 24.39 16.52
CA CYS A 574 6.28 24.80 17.23
C CYS A 574 7.51 24.89 16.33
N LEU A 575 7.70 23.96 15.41
CA LEU A 575 8.89 23.86 14.56
C LEU A 575 8.76 24.62 13.24
N ASN A 576 7.55 24.72 12.73
CA ASN A 576 7.21 25.47 11.53
C ASN A 576 5.98 26.36 11.76
N PRO A 577 6.06 27.38 12.64
CA PRO A 577 4.93 28.26 12.92
C PRO A 577 4.52 29.08 11.68
N PRO A 578 3.24 29.53 11.62
CA PRO A 578 2.81 30.45 10.57
C PRO A 578 3.63 31.74 10.61
N SER A 579 3.97 32.26 9.45
CA SER A 579 4.68 33.55 9.32
C SER A 579 4.25 34.28 8.05
N GLU A 580 4.41 35.60 8.01
CA GLU A 580 4.20 36.39 6.81
C GLU A 580 5.03 35.84 5.65
N GLY A 581 4.35 35.54 4.51
CA GLY A 581 4.99 35.01 3.30
C GLY A 581 5.01 33.48 3.17
N LYS A 582 4.67 32.71 4.24
CA LYS A 582 4.46 31.26 4.10
C LYS A 582 3.03 30.97 3.70
N LYS A 583 2.87 30.23 2.62
CA LYS A 583 1.55 29.77 2.18
C LYS A 583 1.13 28.51 2.92
N GLU A 584 -0.19 28.38 3.08
CA GLU A 584 -0.84 27.24 3.74
C GLU A 584 -2.00 26.74 2.90
N VAL A 585 -2.27 25.46 2.95
CA VAL A 585 -3.43 24.87 2.31
C VAL A 585 -4.08 23.82 3.21
N GLN A 586 -5.39 23.90 3.37
CA GLN A 586 -6.19 22.91 4.09
C GLN A 586 -6.67 21.85 3.08
N LEU A 587 -6.19 20.62 3.21
CA LEU A 587 -6.61 19.49 2.38
C LEU A 587 -7.17 18.39 3.29
N GLY A 588 -8.47 18.17 3.20
CA GLY A 588 -9.19 17.34 4.16
C GLY A 588 -9.03 17.85 5.60
N ASP A 589 -8.59 16.97 6.51
CA ASP A 589 -8.37 17.33 7.92
C ASP A 589 -6.93 17.82 8.20
N THR A 590 -6.06 17.87 7.19
CA THR A 590 -4.65 18.24 7.35
C THR A 590 -4.38 19.64 6.81
N LEU A 591 -3.75 20.50 7.64
CA LEU A 591 -3.20 21.78 7.22
C LEU A 591 -1.73 21.56 6.81
N PHE A 592 -1.41 21.81 5.55
CA PHE A 592 -0.06 21.81 5.03
C PHE A 592 0.48 23.23 4.92
N ARG A 593 1.76 23.42 5.19
CA ARG A 593 2.45 24.72 5.18
C ARG A 593 3.80 24.57 4.49
N GLU A 594 4.24 25.61 3.79
CA GLU A 594 5.59 25.68 3.26
C GLU A 594 6.63 25.48 4.37
N GLY A 595 7.59 24.60 4.15
CA GLY A 595 8.58 24.17 5.14
C GLY A 595 8.18 22.96 5.97
N ASP A 596 7.00 22.39 5.79
CA ASP A 596 6.58 21.20 6.52
C ASP A 596 7.37 19.95 6.11
N LYS A 597 7.72 19.16 7.12
CA LYS A 597 8.23 17.80 6.93
C LYS A 597 7.09 16.85 6.63
N VAL A 598 7.19 16.18 5.49
CA VAL A 598 6.15 15.29 4.99
C VAL A 598 6.71 13.91 4.61
N MET A 599 5.83 12.94 4.45
CA MET A 599 6.16 11.58 4.03
C MET A 599 5.14 11.08 3.02
N GLN A 600 5.61 10.46 1.95
CA GLN A 600 4.80 9.67 1.04
C GLN A 600 4.27 8.43 1.76
N ILE A 601 2.97 8.16 1.68
CA ILE A 601 2.32 7.06 2.41
C ILE A 601 1.84 5.92 1.53
N LYS A 602 1.99 6.06 0.21
CA LYS A 602 1.68 5.05 -0.80
C LYS A 602 2.82 4.96 -1.81
N ASN A 603 3.01 3.80 -2.42
CA ASN A 603 3.91 3.72 -3.57
C ASN A 603 3.22 4.32 -4.78
N ASN A 604 3.84 5.32 -5.42
CA ASN A 604 3.37 5.89 -6.68
C ASN A 604 4.50 5.80 -7.72
N TYR A 605 4.39 4.82 -8.61
CA TYR A 605 5.41 4.50 -9.61
C TYR A 605 5.39 5.43 -10.83
N GLN A 606 4.30 6.21 -10.99
CA GLN A 606 4.10 7.11 -12.14
C GLN A 606 4.43 8.55 -11.81
N LEU A 607 4.63 8.87 -10.53
CA LEU A 607 4.88 10.24 -10.10
C LEU A 607 6.27 10.69 -10.58
N GLU A 608 6.28 11.67 -11.43
CA GLU A 608 7.51 12.21 -12.00
C GLU A 608 8.26 13.07 -10.98
N TRP A 609 9.58 12.92 -10.97
CA TRP A 609 10.46 13.76 -10.20
C TRP A 609 11.61 14.30 -11.07
N GLU A 610 12.10 15.45 -10.68
CA GLU A 610 13.27 16.08 -11.28
C GLU A 610 14.25 16.58 -10.22
N VAL A 611 15.52 16.58 -10.58
CA VAL A 611 16.58 17.27 -9.83
C VAL A 611 16.99 18.49 -10.64
N VAL A 612 16.91 19.68 -10.03
CA VAL A 612 17.23 20.92 -10.72
C VAL A 612 18.54 21.52 -10.24
N SER A 613 19.30 22.12 -11.16
CA SER A 613 20.50 22.91 -10.86
C SER A 613 20.13 24.16 -10.08
N ARG A 614 21.14 24.87 -9.55
CA ARG A 614 20.96 26.19 -8.92
C ARG A 614 20.35 27.25 -9.86
N TYR A 615 20.36 26.99 -11.16
CA TYR A 615 19.79 27.87 -12.18
C TYR A 615 18.39 27.41 -12.65
N GLY A 616 17.77 26.43 -11.98
CA GLY A 616 16.45 25.92 -12.35
C GLY A 616 16.42 24.99 -13.56
N ILE A 617 17.58 24.54 -14.05
CA ILE A 617 17.67 23.63 -15.20
C ILE A 617 17.65 22.20 -14.68
N PRO A 618 16.75 21.31 -15.17
CA PRO A 618 16.75 19.90 -14.82
C PRO A 618 18.10 19.25 -15.16
N ILE A 619 18.69 18.58 -14.17
CA ILE A 619 19.95 17.82 -14.29
C ILE A 619 19.65 16.34 -14.41
N ASP A 620 18.66 15.88 -13.68
CA ASP A 620 18.21 14.49 -13.65
C ASP A 620 16.70 14.43 -13.51
N LYS A 621 16.09 13.36 -13.99
CA LYS A 621 14.65 13.12 -13.90
C LYS A 621 14.33 11.64 -13.90
N GLY A 622 13.25 11.30 -13.29
CA GLY A 622 12.79 9.93 -13.24
C GLY A 622 11.36 9.82 -12.76
N VAL A 623 10.94 8.61 -12.49
CA VAL A 623 9.59 8.31 -12.00
C VAL A 623 9.66 7.47 -10.73
N GLY A 624 8.64 7.60 -9.90
CA GLY A 624 8.43 6.81 -8.69
C GLY A 624 8.88 7.50 -7.40
N ILE A 625 7.90 7.67 -6.50
CA ILE A 625 8.08 8.05 -5.11
C ILE A 625 7.40 6.96 -4.26
N PHE A 626 8.07 6.54 -3.20
CA PHE A 626 7.70 5.33 -2.49
C PHE A 626 7.25 5.60 -1.06
N ASN A 627 6.45 4.70 -0.54
CA ASN A 627 6.00 4.73 0.85
C ASN A 627 7.21 4.80 1.79
N GLY A 628 7.21 5.81 2.66
CA GLY A 628 8.30 6.10 3.58
C GLY A 628 9.29 7.17 3.10
N ASP A 629 9.27 7.59 1.82
CA ASP A 629 10.10 8.70 1.34
C ASP A 629 9.72 9.98 2.09
N MET A 630 10.73 10.66 2.65
CA MET A 630 10.56 11.90 3.40
C MET A 630 10.92 13.10 2.54
N GLY A 631 10.15 14.16 2.67
CA GLY A 631 10.38 15.41 1.95
C GLY A 631 10.02 16.64 2.75
N ILE A 632 10.28 17.78 2.15
CA ILE A 632 9.94 19.10 2.69
C ILE A 632 9.10 19.82 1.65
N ILE A 633 7.97 20.40 2.07
CA ILE A 633 7.16 21.26 1.21
C ILE A 633 7.96 22.54 0.92
N ARG A 634 8.27 22.78 -0.34
CA ARG A 634 9.03 23.95 -0.80
C ARG A 634 8.15 25.09 -1.25
N GLU A 635 7.04 24.78 -1.88
CA GLU A 635 6.14 25.78 -2.46
C GLU A 635 4.71 25.25 -2.49
N ILE A 636 3.75 26.12 -2.25
CA ILE A 636 2.32 25.89 -2.41
C ILE A 636 1.80 26.92 -3.43
N ASP A 637 1.33 26.44 -4.57
CA ASP A 637 0.70 27.28 -5.59
C ASP A 637 -0.82 27.12 -5.52
N GLU A 638 -1.48 28.12 -4.95
CA GLU A 638 -2.93 28.15 -4.79
C GLU A 638 -3.66 28.29 -6.14
N TYR A 639 -3.00 28.93 -7.12
CA TYR A 639 -3.59 29.16 -8.46
C TYR A 639 -3.53 27.90 -9.30
N ALA A 640 -2.37 27.26 -9.33
CA ALA A 640 -2.19 25.99 -10.02
C ALA A 640 -2.77 24.80 -9.24
N GLN A 641 -3.15 25.00 -7.96
CA GLN A 641 -3.58 23.95 -7.02
C GLN A 641 -2.56 22.83 -6.91
N THR A 642 -1.29 23.22 -6.72
CA THR A 642 -0.18 22.28 -6.61
C THR A 642 0.68 22.54 -5.39
N VAL A 643 1.37 21.48 -4.96
CA VAL A 643 2.34 21.50 -3.85
C VAL A 643 3.65 20.91 -4.35
N LEU A 644 4.72 21.67 -4.27
CA LEU A 644 6.06 21.21 -4.59
C LEU A 644 6.72 20.62 -3.33
N VAL A 645 7.05 19.33 -3.40
CA VAL A 645 7.77 18.62 -2.32
C VAL A 645 9.17 18.27 -2.81
N GLU A 646 10.17 18.58 -2.01
CA GLU A 646 11.56 18.18 -2.25
C GLU A 646 11.92 17.02 -1.33
N TYR A 647 12.20 15.88 -1.91
CA TYR A 647 12.62 14.63 -1.25
C TYR A 647 14.15 14.53 -1.13
N ASP A 648 14.62 13.46 -0.52
CA ASP A 648 16.04 13.12 -0.48
C ASP A 648 16.67 13.18 -1.89
N GLU A 649 17.96 13.49 -1.98
CA GLU A 649 18.70 13.66 -3.26
C GLU A 649 18.21 14.83 -4.11
N GLN A 650 17.52 15.80 -3.50
CA GLN A 650 16.96 16.99 -4.16
C GLN A 650 15.93 16.65 -5.26
N ARG A 651 15.30 15.48 -5.18
CA ARG A 651 14.23 15.09 -6.08
C ARG A 651 12.99 15.95 -5.80
N ARG A 652 12.56 16.71 -6.76
CA ARG A 652 11.41 17.61 -6.67
C ARG A 652 10.21 16.99 -7.37
N VAL A 653 9.09 17.01 -6.70
CA VAL A 653 7.82 16.47 -7.16
C VAL A 653 6.74 17.51 -7.00
N THR A 654 5.98 17.74 -8.04
CA THR A 654 4.80 18.60 -8.01
C THR A 654 3.54 17.75 -7.89
N TYR A 655 2.88 17.85 -6.75
CA TYR A 655 1.60 17.20 -6.48
C TYR A 655 0.45 18.12 -6.81
N THR A 656 -0.58 17.60 -7.43
CA THR A 656 -1.89 18.26 -7.42
C THR A 656 -2.56 18.08 -6.05
N TYR A 657 -3.48 18.96 -5.68
CA TYR A 657 -4.20 18.83 -4.39
C TYR A 657 -4.86 17.47 -4.17
N PRO A 658 -5.50 16.82 -5.15
CA PRO A 658 -5.99 15.45 -4.97
C PRO A 658 -4.88 14.42 -4.70
N GLN A 659 -3.70 14.56 -5.32
CA GLN A 659 -2.57 13.66 -5.09
C GLN A 659 -1.96 13.81 -3.69
N MET A 660 -2.20 14.92 -3.00
CA MET A 660 -1.75 15.12 -1.62
C MET A 660 -2.41 14.15 -0.62
N GLU A 661 -3.45 13.41 -0.99
CA GLU A 661 -3.96 12.27 -0.20
C GLU A 661 -2.90 11.16 0.00
N GLU A 662 -1.85 11.15 -0.81
CA GLU A 662 -0.73 10.22 -0.69
C GLU A 662 0.39 10.74 0.24
N VAL A 663 0.23 11.93 0.82
CA VAL A 663 1.25 12.60 1.63
C VAL A 663 0.70 12.92 3.02
N GLU A 664 1.48 12.67 4.07
CA GLU A 664 1.15 13.01 5.45
C GLU A 664 2.27 13.86 6.09
N LEU A 665 1.94 14.67 7.10
CA LEU A 665 2.94 15.32 7.95
C LEU A 665 3.79 14.25 8.65
N ALA A 666 5.09 14.48 8.77
CA ALA A 666 6.05 13.48 9.21
C ALA A 666 7.01 13.93 10.33
N TYR A 667 6.65 14.94 11.10
CA TYR A 667 7.38 15.28 12.33
C TYR A 667 7.34 14.13 13.33
N ALA A 668 6.19 13.49 13.45
CA ALA A 668 5.98 12.22 14.16
C ALA A 668 5.41 11.17 13.22
N ILE A 669 5.89 9.93 13.34
CA ILE A 669 5.38 8.77 12.60
C ILE A 669 5.18 7.59 13.54
N THR A 670 4.45 6.56 13.10
CA THR A 670 4.37 5.32 13.88
C THR A 670 5.68 4.54 13.80
N ILE A 671 5.97 3.75 14.83
CA ILE A 671 7.13 2.86 14.84
C ILE A 671 7.07 1.88 13.65
N HIS A 672 5.88 1.41 13.26
CA HIS A 672 5.71 0.58 12.06
C HIS A 672 6.19 1.26 10.78
N LYS A 673 5.87 2.56 10.59
CA LYS A 673 6.30 3.33 9.42
C LYS A 673 7.80 3.68 9.44
N SER A 674 8.49 3.50 10.56
CA SER A 674 9.93 3.71 10.66
C SER A 674 10.77 2.48 10.28
N GLN A 675 10.15 1.33 10.04
CA GLN A 675 10.87 0.13 9.61
C GLN A 675 11.66 0.39 8.32
N GLY A 676 12.83 -0.22 8.19
CA GLY A 676 13.76 0.03 7.08
C GLY A 676 14.48 1.39 7.11
N SER A 677 14.11 2.29 8.05
CA SER A 677 14.73 3.62 8.21
C SER A 677 15.61 3.66 9.45
N GLU A 678 16.60 4.56 9.44
CA GLU A 678 17.40 4.91 10.61
C GLU A 678 17.53 6.44 10.72
N TYR A 679 17.62 6.93 11.94
CA TYR A 679 17.65 8.37 12.21
C TYR A 679 18.84 8.71 13.13
N PRO A 680 19.46 9.90 12.97
CA PRO A 680 20.52 10.35 13.88
C PRO A 680 20.07 10.37 15.34
N ALA A 681 18.83 10.80 15.61
CA ALA A 681 18.22 10.72 16.92
C ALA A 681 16.73 10.38 16.84
N VAL A 682 16.26 9.62 17.82
CA VAL A 682 14.87 9.20 17.97
C VAL A 682 14.31 9.65 19.31
N ILE A 683 13.08 10.15 19.31
CA ILE A 683 12.33 10.47 20.53
C ILE A 683 11.10 9.56 20.56
N MET A 684 10.87 8.89 21.70
CA MET A 684 9.74 7.98 21.88
C MET A 684 8.87 8.44 23.06
N PRO A 685 7.71 9.07 22.85
CA PRO A 685 6.77 9.39 23.91
C PRO A 685 5.97 8.12 24.30
N LEU A 686 6.14 7.60 25.53
CA LEU A 686 5.55 6.37 26.03
C LEU A 686 4.89 6.60 27.39
N LEU A 687 3.58 6.86 27.41
CA LEU A 687 2.81 7.11 28.65
C LEU A 687 1.73 6.05 28.93
N GLY A 688 1.47 5.18 27.99
CA GLY A 688 0.48 4.10 28.09
C GLY A 688 -0.37 3.99 26.83
N GLY A 689 -1.03 2.85 26.68
CA GLY A 689 -1.89 2.55 25.55
C GLY A 689 -2.34 1.09 25.52
N PRO A 690 -2.95 0.64 24.41
CA PRO A 690 -3.42 -0.73 24.25
C PRO A 690 -2.29 -1.76 24.41
N ARG A 691 -2.50 -2.76 25.25
CA ARG A 691 -1.49 -3.78 25.57
C ARG A 691 -0.95 -4.52 24.33
N LEU A 692 -1.77 -4.73 23.31
CA LEU A 692 -1.34 -5.37 22.05
C LEU A 692 -0.32 -4.53 21.26
N LEU A 693 -0.38 -3.20 21.37
CA LEU A 693 0.58 -2.30 20.73
C LEU A 693 1.81 -2.05 21.61
N PHE A 694 1.64 -2.03 22.95
CA PHE A 694 2.72 -1.76 23.88
C PHE A 694 3.43 -3.07 24.25
N ASN A 695 4.15 -3.64 23.29
CA ASN A 695 4.88 -4.88 23.41
C ASN A 695 6.40 -4.71 23.22
N ARG A 696 7.15 -5.77 23.52
CA ARG A 696 8.60 -5.84 23.48
C ARG A 696 9.16 -5.52 22.08
N ASN A 697 8.61 -6.13 21.04
CA ASN A 697 9.11 -5.98 19.66
C ASN A 697 8.89 -4.58 19.12
N LEU A 698 7.80 -3.91 19.53
CA LEU A 698 7.59 -2.51 19.17
C LEU A 698 8.66 -1.61 19.83
N LEU A 699 8.92 -1.80 21.12
CA LEU A 699 9.97 -1.05 21.83
C LEU A 699 11.35 -1.32 21.18
N TYR A 700 11.66 -2.58 20.95
CA TYR A 700 12.90 -2.99 20.27
C TYR A 700 13.05 -2.32 18.90
N THR A 701 12.02 -2.41 18.05
CA THR A 701 12.05 -1.81 16.71
C THR A 701 12.25 -0.29 16.79
N GLY A 702 11.53 0.40 17.68
CA GLY A 702 11.65 1.85 17.81
C GLY A 702 13.03 2.29 18.28
N VAL A 703 13.61 1.61 19.27
CA VAL A 703 14.95 1.91 19.81
C VAL A 703 16.04 1.66 18.77
N THR A 704 15.92 0.58 18.01
CA THR A 704 16.91 0.22 16.96
C THR A 704 16.86 1.12 15.72
N ARG A 705 15.91 2.07 15.63
CA ARG A 705 15.89 3.09 14.58
C ARG A 705 16.88 4.24 14.84
N ALA A 706 17.40 4.37 16.06
CA ALA A 706 18.36 5.42 16.39
C ALA A 706 19.81 5.00 16.12
N ARG A 707 20.54 5.84 15.39
CA ARG A 707 22.00 5.67 15.16
C ARG A 707 22.85 6.23 16.28
N GLY A 708 22.53 7.45 16.75
CA GLY A 708 23.37 8.21 17.67
C GLY A 708 22.74 8.50 19.02
N CYS A 709 21.40 8.58 19.09
CA CYS A 709 20.72 8.89 20.35
C CYS A 709 19.27 8.43 20.34
N VAL A 710 18.84 7.79 21.40
CA VAL A 710 17.41 7.56 21.69
C VAL A 710 17.02 8.23 23.01
N THR A 711 15.90 8.93 23.01
CA THR A 711 15.32 9.53 24.21
C THR A 711 13.89 9.06 24.38
N ILE A 712 13.63 8.34 25.45
CA ILE A 712 12.26 7.92 25.83
C ILE A 712 11.68 8.96 26.81
N LEU A 713 10.50 9.46 26.50
CA LEU A 713 9.73 10.40 27.32
C LEU A 713 8.46 9.71 27.84
N GLY A 714 8.32 9.48 29.13
CA GLY A 714 7.08 8.83 29.63
C GLY A 714 7.20 8.18 30.99
N SER A 715 6.39 7.14 31.20
CA SER A 715 6.35 6.39 32.44
C SER A 715 7.35 5.24 32.46
N ARG A 716 8.03 5.08 33.58
CA ARG A 716 8.95 3.96 33.84
C ARG A 716 8.22 2.62 33.82
N GLU A 717 7.05 2.59 34.41
CA GLU A 717 6.20 1.39 34.50
C GLU A 717 5.82 0.91 33.10
N VAL A 718 5.45 1.84 32.21
CA VAL A 718 5.06 1.51 30.82
C VAL A 718 6.23 0.88 30.08
N VAL A 719 7.44 1.41 30.20
CA VAL A 719 8.64 0.82 29.55
C VAL A 719 8.92 -0.57 30.11
N GLN A 720 8.81 -0.76 31.43
CA GLN A 720 9.02 -2.04 32.07
C GLN A 720 7.96 -3.08 31.68
N GLU A 721 6.70 -2.66 31.56
CA GLU A 721 5.60 -3.49 31.06
C GLU A 721 5.82 -3.88 29.60
N MET A 722 6.28 -2.96 28.75
CA MET A 722 6.60 -3.28 27.35
C MET A 722 7.72 -4.34 27.26
N ILE A 723 8.76 -4.24 28.05
CA ILE A 723 9.85 -5.22 28.11
C ILE A 723 9.34 -6.60 28.53
N ALA A 724 8.44 -6.64 29.52
CA ALA A 724 7.85 -7.88 30.01
C ALA A 724 6.76 -8.45 29.08
N ASN A 725 6.20 -7.62 28.19
CA ASN A 725 5.08 -8.00 27.33
C ASN A 725 5.56 -8.69 26.05
N GLU A 726 5.52 -10.04 26.05
CA GLU A 726 5.78 -10.90 24.89
C GLU A 726 4.55 -11.12 24.00
N SER A 727 3.40 -10.55 24.36
CA SER A 727 2.19 -10.73 23.57
C SER A 727 2.31 -9.98 22.22
N GLU A 728 3.10 -10.53 21.33
CA GLU A 728 2.82 -10.38 19.93
C GLU A 728 1.46 -11.02 19.65
N SER A 729 0.68 -10.41 18.80
CA SER A 729 -0.45 -11.12 18.23
C SER A 729 0.12 -12.30 17.46
N ARG A 730 0.07 -13.51 18.06
CA ARG A 730 0.50 -14.75 17.41
C ARG A 730 -0.19 -14.82 16.06
N ARG A 731 0.58 -14.67 15.00
CA ARG A 731 0.05 -14.82 13.65
C ARG A 731 -0.24 -16.29 13.39
N TYR A 732 -1.40 -16.55 12.85
CA TYR A 732 -1.76 -17.88 12.41
C TYR A 732 -1.21 -18.10 10.99
N THR A 733 -0.08 -18.79 10.89
CA THR A 733 0.63 -19.14 9.66
C THR A 733 0.98 -20.63 9.68
N SER A 734 1.21 -21.25 8.54
CA SER A 734 1.61 -22.65 8.40
C SER A 734 2.66 -22.86 7.32
N LEU A 735 3.38 -21.82 6.91
CA LEU A 735 4.42 -21.95 5.89
C LEU A 735 5.54 -22.93 6.34
N ASP A 736 5.94 -22.85 7.61
CA ASP A 736 6.92 -23.77 8.24
C ASP A 736 6.47 -25.23 8.18
N VAL A 737 5.21 -25.49 8.52
CA VAL A 737 4.63 -26.84 8.49
C VAL A 737 4.60 -27.37 7.05
N ARG A 738 4.18 -26.54 6.08
CA ARG A 738 4.12 -26.95 4.66
C ARG A 738 5.49 -27.27 4.07
N ILE A 739 6.51 -26.49 4.44
CA ILE A 739 7.89 -26.74 4.01
C ILE A 739 8.35 -28.10 4.52
N ARG A 740 8.10 -28.41 5.80
CA ARG A 740 8.42 -29.73 6.39
C ARG A 740 7.64 -30.87 5.73
N GLU A 741 6.33 -30.70 5.52
CA GLU A 741 5.48 -31.70 4.82
C GLU A 741 6.02 -32.02 3.43
N LEU A 742 6.42 -31.02 2.65
CA LEU A 742 6.95 -31.21 1.29
C LEU A 742 8.34 -31.85 1.25
N LYS A 743 9.13 -31.65 2.29
CA LYS A 743 10.45 -32.31 2.40
C LYS A 743 10.36 -33.74 2.96
N GLY A 744 9.19 -34.16 3.44
CA GLY A 744 8.96 -35.48 4.02
C GLY A 744 9.48 -35.62 5.46
N GLU A 745 9.61 -34.53 6.19
CA GLU A 745 10.07 -34.46 7.58
C GLU A 745 8.89 -34.20 8.57
N ALA A 746 7.61 -34.32 8.13
CA ALA A 746 6.43 -34.07 8.93
C ALA A 746 5.92 -35.32 9.65
#